data_18fef0546cace23a090719fe243f3628
#
_entry.id   18fef0546cace23a090719fe243f3628
#
_cell.length_a   1.000
_cell.length_b   1.000
_cell.length_c   1.000
_cell.angle_alpha   90.00
_cell.angle_beta   90.00
_cell.angle_gamma   90.00
#
_symmetry.space_group_name_H-M   'P 1'
#
loop_
_entity.id
_entity.type
_entity.pdbx_description
1 polymer ?
#
loop_
_entity_poly.entity_id
_entity_poly.type
_entity_poly.pdbx_seq_one_letter_code
_entity_poly.pdbx_strand_id
1 'polypeptide(L)'
;MEKRKLSALPRPEATAEMVEMADRLDGMEHIVTAELVDDNKILLLNFYEVSKLKKGKTEAAFRTFLSSDDYITQDLSQSKVKWLTAAFDNMQGFRLWEYKWDQKTWKSEHIPKVFIWTAEDKGIMESFFKAYRKETDENLWNAIDRFQDKVKAERLAEKHRKVLAPIDLRMEPIGEPSQDFTDWVWEQGMSFSRYGIYKETSKGKAEFECTHCQKTGIVDRSRIRLRNNEKGECPFCGSRVTYKARGKMPCQIADERWFIYVDRQEEGFLLRYFKAWRHIKNDAMITGSICKKRIEETMHEYSRCFCTFFGEKLMKESYEWGVYHQKGNSRWIPDEGNIACMECILYPGNLPQAWEHTPMKYSALEILAQNMPTTAFRYEDAIDVYLKFPKLEWFCKMGLNQLAKDVVRGYNYSGNMTGKVNYKADTIYEILGLNKVNTRTLQAIDGNHYELRLLQVAQRLDIQMKPEQLKEFYETFECNTDLLKEKNRKVSLHKLCRYIDRESERYPIGEKNACMWGYSYNRYKERTDPRIERKQNMAHDWLEYIGWCRELKYDLDNKFIYMPNNFKKVHDRVAGEYKALQDKKAAAEKLRREKLAAKRMEQTKKAMEEIFSKNDGVDAFQIKGKGLILVVPQSGDEIRKEGEALHHCVGGYVERVAKGETNIFFVRKADHP
;
A
#
# COMPACT_ATOMS: atom_id res chain seq x y z
N MET A 1 -13.32 18.62 36.60
CA MET A 1 -14.31 19.76 36.53
C MET A 1 -15.60 19.42 37.28
N GLU A 2 -16.17 20.40 38.03
CA GLU A 2 -17.39 20.18 38.83
C GLU A 2 -18.65 20.37 38.00
N LYS A 3 -19.35 19.31 37.71
CA LYS A 3 -20.61 19.31 36.90
C LYS A 3 -21.66 20.31 37.40
N ARG A 4 -21.76 20.52 38.73
CA ARG A 4 -22.73 21.46 39.31
C ARG A 4 -22.49 22.90 38.90
N LYS A 5 -21.22 23.36 38.90
CA LYS A 5 -20.84 24.69 38.44
C LYS A 5 -21.07 24.87 36.95
N LEU A 6 -20.67 23.87 36.16
CA LEU A 6 -20.85 23.89 34.71
C LEU A 6 -22.34 23.89 34.29
N SER A 7 -23.20 23.20 35.08
CA SER A 7 -24.65 23.20 34.85
C SER A 7 -25.29 24.56 35.10
N ALA A 8 -24.72 25.40 35.95
CA ALA A 8 -25.20 26.72 36.27
C ALA A 8 -24.87 27.77 35.19
N LEU A 9 -23.93 27.47 34.29
CA LEU A 9 -23.59 28.36 33.19
C LEU A 9 -24.78 28.54 32.22
N PRO A 10 -25.04 29.76 31.73
CA PRO A 10 -26.06 30.03 30.75
C PRO A 10 -25.96 29.09 29.55
N ARG A 11 -27.07 28.76 28.95
CA ARG A 11 -27.11 28.05 27.67
C ARG A 11 -27.40 29.07 26.58
N PRO A 12 -26.36 29.49 25.83
CA PRO A 12 -26.57 30.48 24.80
C PRO A 12 -27.43 29.88 23.68
N GLU A 13 -28.39 30.68 23.23
CA GLU A 13 -29.16 30.40 22.02
C GLU A 13 -28.41 30.92 20.79
N ALA A 14 -28.61 30.27 19.66
CA ALA A 14 -28.07 30.72 18.40
C ALA A 14 -28.69 32.10 18.05
N THR A 15 -27.86 33.00 17.55
CA THR A 15 -28.31 34.35 17.13
C THR A 15 -29.18 34.26 15.88
N ALA A 16 -29.96 35.30 15.62
CA ALA A 16 -30.76 35.42 14.39
C ALA A 16 -29.87 35.32 13.13
N GLU A 17 -28.65 35.86 13.19
CA GLU A 17 -27.67 35.80 12.12
C GLU A 17 -27.16 34.36 11.87
N MET A 18 -26.99 33.56 12.94
CA MET A 18 -26.65 32.13 12.82
C MET A 18 -27.76 31.32 12.15
N VAL A 19 -29.03 31.64 12.48
CA VAL A 19 -30.21 31.00 11.87
C VAL A 19 -30.29 31.34 10.38
N GLU A 20 -30.10 32.61 10.01
CA GLU A 20 -30.05 33.03 8.61
C GLU A 20 -28.87 32.42 7.84
N MET A 21 -27.70 32.36 8.47
CA MET A 21 -26.52 31.75 7.88
C MET A 21 -26.69 30.24 7.66
N ALA A 22 -27.45 29.57 8.53
CA ALA A 22 -27.66 28.12 8.42
C ALA A 22 -28.23 27.72 7.04
N ASP A 23 -29.07 28.56 6.43
CA ASP A 23 -29.62 28.33 5.09
C ASP A 23 -28.57 28.43 3.97
N ARG A 24 -27.48 29.16 4.21
CA ARG A 24 -26.36 29.35 3.26
C ARG A 24 -25.23 28.35 3.47
N LEU A 25 -25.22 27.64 4.59
CA LEU A 25 -24.19 26.62 4.91
C LEU A 25 -24.54 25.26 4.29
N ASP A 26 -24.32 25.17 2.98
CA ASP A 26 -24.54 23.89 2.28
C ASP A 26 -23.46 22.85 2.68
N GLY A 27 -23.91 21.66 3.05
CA GLY A 27 -23.04 20.56 3.42
C GLY A 27 -22.44 20.58 4.84
N MET A 28 -22.62 21.68 5.62
CA MET A 28 -22.24 21.74 7.04
C MET A 28 -23.32 21.12 7.93
N GLU A 29 -22.88 20.43 8.98
CA GLU A 29 -23.79 19.78 9.93
C GLU A 29 -23.93 20.57 11.22
N HIS A 30 -22.87 21.25 11.66
CA HIS A 30 -22.86 22.02 12.90
C HIS A 30 -22.19 23.40 12.73
N ILE A 31 -22.68 24.37 13.51
CA ILE A 31 -21.99 25.64 13.78
C ILE A 31 -21.42 25.54 15.20
N VAL A 32 -20.19 25.99 15.44
CA VAL A 32 -19.56 26.03 16.76
C VAL A 32 -19.24 27.47 17.14
N THR A 33 -19.56 27.83 18.39
CA THR A 33 -19.07 29.02 19.06
C THR A 33 -18.14 28.69 20.19
N ALA A 34 -17.21 29.59 20.53
CA ALA A 34 -16.20 29.39 21.57
C ALA A 34 -16.20 30.58 22.55
N GLU A 35 -16.20 30.29 23.84
CA GLU A 35 -16.04 31.27 24.89
C GLU A 35 -15.18 30.79 26.02
N LEU A 36 -14.49 31.71 26.71
CA LEU A 36 -13.72 31.39 27.91
C LEU A 36 -14.59 31.72 29.14
N VAL A 37 -14.70 30.72 30.02
CA VAL A 37 -15.51 30.83 31.24
C VAL A 37 -14.63 30.50 32.46
N ASP A 38 -15.13 30.75 33.68
CA ASP A 38 -14.43 30.47 34.94
C ASP A 38 -13.02 31.18 35.00
N ASP A 39 -13.00 32.50 34.90
CA ASP A 39 -11.79 33.30 34.86
C ASP A 39 -10.80 32.90 33.74
N ASN A 40 -11.31 32.58 32.58
CA ASN A 40 -10.56 32.13 31.39
C ASN A 40 -9.83 30.78 31.54
N LYS A 41 -10.21 29.97 32.52
CA LYS A 41 -9.60 28.64 32.76
C LYS A 41 -10.26 27.52 31.97
N ILE A 42 -11.49 27.73 31.52
CA ILE A 42 -12.26 26.73 30.79
C ILE A 42 -12.68 27.30 29.45
N LEU A 43 -12.34 26.57 28.39
CA LEU A 43 -12.90 26.81 27.08
C LEU A 43 -14.24 26.07 26.97
N LEU A 44 -15.30 26.80 26.65
CA LEU A 44 -16.62 26.26 26.35
C LEU A 44 -16.86 26.33 24.84
N LEU A 45 -17.13 25.19 24.25
CA LEU A 45 -17.56 25.05 22.85
C LEU A 45 -19.05 24.68 22.82
N ASN A 46 -19.86 25.51 22.15
CA ASN A 46 -21.30 25.25 21.94
C ASN A 46 -21.50 24.81 20.49
N PHE A 47 -22.16 23.67 20.27
CA PHE A 47 -22.41 23.09 18.96
C PHE A 47 -23.89 23.16 18.62
N TYR A 48 -24.21 23.85 17.52
CA TYR A 48 -25.57 24.04 17.02
C TYR A 48 -25.74 23.22 15.74
N GLU A 49 -26.76 22.39 15.71
CA GLU A 49 -27.07 21.55 14.55
C GLU A 49 -27.75 22.38 13.44
N VAL A 50 -27.12 22.50 12.29
CA VAL A 50 -27.61 23.30 11.15
C VAL A 50 -29.02 22.91 10.73
N SER A 51 -29.34 21.61 10.75
CA SER A 51 -30.69 21.11 10.41
C SER A 51 -31.78 21.54 11.40
N LYS A 52 -31.41 21.82 12.64
CA LYS A 52 -32.33 22.34 13.68
C LYS A 52 -32.47 23.85 13.57
N LEU A 53 -31.37 24.56 13.31
CA LEU A 53 -31.40 26.02 13.07
C LEU A 53 -32.31 26.39 11.90
N LYS A 54 -32.24 25.66 10.79
CA LYS A 54 -33.16 25.80 9.64
C LYS A 54 -34.66 25.63 9.99
N LYS A 55 -34.94 24.95 11.10
CA LYS A 55 -36.30 24.76 11.64
C LYS A 55 -36.64 25.74 12.76
N GLY A 56 -35.82 26.77 12.97
CA GLY A 56 -36.00 27.81 13.99
C GLY A 56 -35.73 27.33 15.42
N LYS A 57 -35.02 26.19 15.61
CA LYS A 57 -34.59 25.74 16.94
C LYS A 57 -33.20 26.27 17.23
N THR A 58 -33.09 27.14 18.21
CA THR A 58 -31.88 27.92 18.54
C THR A 58 -31.00 27.27 19.62
N GLU A 59 -31.48 26.20 20.26
CA GLU A 59 -30.73 25.53 21.31
C GLU A 59 -29.51 24.76 20.79
N ALA A 60 -28.38 24.80 21.53
CA ALA A 60 -27.21 23.98 21.23
C ALA A 60 -27.55 22.49 21.35
N ALA A 61 -27.04 21.67 20.43
CA ALA A 61 -27.21 20.22 20.49
C ALA A 61 -26.37 19.59 21.62
N PHE A 62 -25.16 20.09 21.79
CA PHE A 62 -24.27 19.72 22.90
C PHE A 62 -23.26 20.84 23.14
N ARG A 63 -22.60 20.78 24.29
CA ARG A 63 -21.52 21.69 24.62
C ARG A 63 -20.38 20.95 25.33
N THR A 64 -19.15 21.33 24.98
CA THR A 64 -17.95 20.69 25.53
C THR A 64 -17.17 21.72 26.34
N PHE A 65 -16.84 21.36 27.56
CA PHE A 65 -16.01 22.12 28.47
C PHE A 65 -14.61 21.52 28.49
N LEU A 66 -13.59 22.34 28.27
CA LEU A 66 -12.19 21.92 28.21
C LEU A 66 -11.39 22.81 29.17
N SER A 67 -10.67 22.21 30.14
CA SER A 67 -9.66 22.87 30.94
C SER A 67 -8.26 22.50 30.46
N SER A 68 -7.21 22.93 31.12
CA SER A 68 -5.82 22.58 30.77
C SER A 68 -5.52 21.06 30.88
N ASP A 69 -6.31 20.32 31.68
CA ASP A 69 -6.06 18.94 32.10
C ASP A 69 -7.30 18.03 32.06
N ASP A 70 -8.47 18.56 31.68
CA ASP A 70 -9.70 17.80 31.71
C ASP A 70 -10.72 18.29 30.67
N TYR A 71 -11.65 17.42 30.25
CA TYR A 71 -12.79 17.81 29.43
C TYR A 71 -14.03 16.98 29.79
N ILE A 72 -15.20 17.57 29.58
CA ILE A 72 -16.49 16.92 29.74
C ILE A 72 -17.50 17.50 28.76
N THR A 73 -18.33 16.65 28.19
CA THR A 73 -19.38 17.05 27.24
C THR A 73 -20.76 16.91 27.84
N GLN A 74 -21.59 17.92 27.64
CA GLN A 74 -22.99 17.93 28.02
C GLN A 74 -23.84 17.75 26.77
N ASP A 75 -24.52 16.63 26.67
CA ASP A 75 -25.48 16.31 25.60
C ASP A 75 -26.83 16.94 25.94
N LEU A 76 -27.28 17.88 25.12
CA LEU A 76 -28.52 18.61 25.24
C LEU A 76 -29.57 18.14 24.23
N SER A 77 -29.25 17.17 23.39
CA SER A 77 -30.13 16.68 22.31
C SER A 77 -31.33 15.89 22.82
N GLN A 78 -31.30 15.46 24.09
CA GLN A 78 -32.32 14.63 24.72
C GLN A 78 -33.06 15.42 25.81
N SER A 79 -34.28 15.03 26.14
CA SER A 79 -35.09 15.66 27.19
C SER A 79 -34.42 15.66 28.57
N LYS A 80 -33.56 14.66 28.84
CA LYS A 80 -32.72 14.60 30.04
C LYS A 80 -31.28 14.83 29.67
N VAL A 81 -30.69 15.89 30.20
CA VAL A 81 -29.28 16.23 30.01
C VAL A 81 -28.39 15.08 30.46
N LYS A 82 -27.49 14.63 29.57
CA LYS A 82 -26.48 13.64 29.88
C LYS A 82 -25.09 14.28 29.91
N TRP A 83 -24.26 13.80 30.84
CA TRP A 83 -22.86 14.16 30.92
C TRP A 83 -21.99 13.01 30.39
N LEU A 84 -21.18 13.30 29.40
CA LEU A 84 -20.34 12.35 28.72
C LEU A 84 -18.87 12.70 28.96
N THR A 85 -18.08 11.68 29.26
CA THR A 85 -16.61 11.78 29.35
C THR A 85 -15.92 11.34 28.05
N ALA A 86 -16.70 11.01 27.03
CA ALA A 86 -16.22 10.71 25.70
C ALA A 86 -15.78 12.00 24.98
N ALA A 87 -14.89 11.88 24.02
CA ALA A 87 -14.55 12.98 23.11
C ALA A 87 -15.78 13.41 22.32
N PHE A 88 -15.82 14.67 21.89
CA PHE A 88 -16.98 15.21 21.15
C PHE A 88 -17.17 14.52 19.78
N ASP A 89 -16.09 14.05 19.14
CA ASP A 89 -16.12 13.29 17.88
C ASP A 89 -16.83 11.93 17.99
N ASN A 90 -16.96 11.40 19.21
CA ASN A 90 -17.71 10.17 19.52
C ASN A 90 -19.18 10.42 19.87
N MET A 91 -19.66 11.66 19.73
CA MET A 91 -21.06 11.98 19.93
C MET A 91 -21.92 11.41 18.79
N GLN A 92 -23.03 10.77 19.13
CA GLN A 92 -23.94 10.24 18.13
C GLN A 92 -24.48 11.33 17.20
N GLY A 93 -24.30 11.16 15.90
CA GLY A 93 -24.75 12.12 14.89
C GLY A 93 -23.80 13.30 14.68
N PHE A 94 -22.62 13.32 15.32
CA PHE A 94 -21.60 14.32 15.11
C PHE A 94 -20.50 13.81 14.19
N ARG A 95 -20.08 14.64 13.24
CA ARG A 95 -18.94 14.40 12.36
C ARG A 95 -18.17 15.68 12.15
N LEU A 96 -16.85 15.62 12.33
CA LEU A 96 -15.95 16.75 11.97
C LEU A 96 -15.77 16.87 10.46
N TRP A 97 -15.70 15.73 9.79
CA TRP A 97 -15.45 15.61 8.35
C TRP A 97 -16.29 14.52 7.71
N GLU A 98 -16.45 14.67 6.42
CA GLU A 98 -16.85 13.60 5.50
C GLU A 98 -15.65 13.24 4.62
N TYR A 99 -15.35 11.96 4.54
CA TYR A 99 -14.33 11.44 3.65
C TYR A 99 -14.96 11.21 2.27
N LYS A 100 -14.53 11.97 1.28
CA LYS A 100 -14.91 11.74 -0.10
C LYS A 100 -13.72 11.16 -0.85
N TRP A 101 -13.90 9.97 -1.35
CA TRP A 101 -12.88 9.28 -2.13
C TRP A 101 -13.08 9.60 -3.62
N ASP A 102 -12.10 10.27 -4.23
CA ASP A 102 -12.09 10.47 -5.67
C ASP A 102 -11.40 9.27 -6.36
N GLN A 103 -12.19 8.44 -7.01
CA GLN A 103 -11.70 7.26 -7.73
C GLN A 103 -10.80 7.61 -8.93
N LYS A 104 -10.89 8.83 -9.49
CA LYS A 104 -10.09 9.25 -10.64
C LYS A 104 -8.69 9.70 -10.24
N THR A 105 -8.59 10.43 -9.14
CA THR A 105 -7.32 10.99 -8.65
C THR A 105 -6.66 10.16 -7.56
N TRP A 106 -7.35 9.14 -7.03
CA TRP A 106 -6.91 8.31 -5.90
C TRP A 106 -6.53 9.15 -4.66
N LYS A 107 -7.25 10.26 -4.46
CA LYS A 107 -7.07 11.13 -3.30
C LYS A 107 -8.33 11.11 -2.44
N SER A 108 -8.13 11.14 -1.13
CA SER A 108 -9.21 11.41 -0.19
C SER A 108 -9.30 12.91 0.05
N GLU A 109 -10.49 13.45 -0.08
CA GLU A 109 -10.80 14.82 0.29
C GLU A 109 -11.55 14.79 1.63
N HIS A 110 -11.09 15.61 2.57
CA HIS A 110 -11.74 15.79 3.86
C HIS A 110 -12.63 17.01 3.78
N ILE A 111 -13.93 16.79 3.64
CA ILE A 111 -14.93 17.87 3.57
C ILE A 111 -15.32 18.22 5.00
N PRO A 112 -15.06 19.46 5.49
CA PRO A 112 -15.43 19.86 6.83
C PRO A 112 -16.96 19.86 6.98
N LYS A 113 -17.43 19.41 8.15
CA LYS A 113 -18.86 19.38 8.54
C LYS A 113 -19.18 20.34 9.67
N VAL A 114 -18.17 21.00 10.21
CA VAL A 114 -18.32 21.96 11.32
C VAL A 114 -17.81 23.33 10.87
N PHE A 115 -18.63 24.34 11.05
CA PHE A 115 -18.33 25.73 10.75
C PHE A 115 -18.06 26.51 12.05
N ILE A 116 -16.89 27.13 12.19
CA ILE A 116 -16.57 28.01 13.31
C ILE A 116 -17.22 29.36 13.04
N TRP A 117 -18.06 29.85 13.97
CA TRP A 117 -18.97 30.96 13.73
C TRP A 117 -18.24 32.24 13.38
N THR A 118 -17.30 32.69 14.21
CA THR A 118 -16.58 33.94 13.99
C THR A 118 -15.06 33.74 13.96
N ALA A 119 -14.35 34.78 13.46
CA ALA A 119 -12.89 34.81 13.57
C ALA A 119 -12.43 34.94 15.04
N GLU A 120 -13.23 35.55 15.91
CA GLU A 120 -12.96 35.64 17.35
C GLU A 120 -13.06 34.26 18.01
N ASP A 121 -14.14 33.50 17.74
CA ASP A 121 -14.27 32.09 18.19
C ASP A 121 -13.05 31.26 17.82
N LYS A 122 -12.62 31.39 16.56
CA LYS A 122 -11.45 30.70 16.05
C LYS A 122 -10.18 31.12 16.80
N GLY A 123 -10.00 32.41 17.05
CA GLY A 123 -8.85 32.96 17.79
C GLY A 123 -8.79 32.47 19.24
N ILE A 124 -9.94 32.40 19.92
CA ILE A 124 -10.06 31.82 21.27
C ILE A 124 -9.61 30.35 21.29
N MET A 125 -10.13 29.55 20.37
CA MET A 125 -9.77 28.14 20.24
C MET A 125 -8.27 27.97 19.92
N GLU A 126 -7.74 28.72 18.97
CA GLU A 126 -6.32 28.67 18.59
C GLU A 126 -5.37 29.04 19.74
N SER A 127 -5.74 30.04 20.53
CA SER A 127 -4.98 30.46 21.69
C SER A 127 -4.97 29.36 22.77
N PHE A 128 -6.14 28.78 23.06
CA PHE A 128 -6.28 27.75 24.07
C PHE A 128 -5.48 26.46 23.71
N PHE A 129 -5.53 26.05 22.45
CA PHE A 129 -4.84 24.85 22.00
C PHE A 129 -3.44 25.09 21.43
N LYS A 130 -2.84 26.26 21.61
CA LYS A 130 -1.51 26.61 21.08
C LYS A 130 -0.44 25.56 21.42
N ALA A 131 -0.44 25.04 22.64
CA ALA A 131 0.52 24.01 23.10
C ALA A 131 0.36 22.64 22.42
N TYR A 132 -0.78 22.37 21.82
CA TYR A 132 -1.10 21.09 21.16
C TYR A 132 -1.05 21.16 19.63
N ARG A 133 -0.80 22.34 19.05
CA ARG A 133 -0.61 22.52 17.61
C ARG A 133 0.78 22.07 17.17
N LYS A 134 0.84 21.37 16.04
CA LYS A 134 2.08 21.07 15.32
C LYS A 134 2.19 22.00 14.10
N GLU A 135 3.43 22.26 13.66
CA GLU A 135 3.68 23.05 12.43
C GLU A 135 3.03 22.45 11.17
N THR A 136 2.77 21.15 11.20
CA THR A 136 2.14 20.38 10.09
C THR A 136 0.63 20.36 10.15
N ASP A 137 0.00 20.97 11.16
CA ASP A 137 -1.45 20.92 11.30
C ASP A 137 -2.13 21.84 10.29
N GLU A 138 -2.93 21.26 9.41
CA GLU A 138 -3.75 21.99 8.44
C GLU A 138 -4.97 22.63 9.10
N ASN A 139 -5.40 22.10 10.26
CA ASN A 139 -6.59 22.61 10.96
C ASN A 139 -6.48 22.49 12.49
N LEU A 140 -7.34 23.24 13.16
CA LEU A 140 -7.40 23.35 14.62
C LEU A 140 -7.91 22.06 15.30
N TRP A 141 -8.77 21.30 14.62
CA TRP A 141 -9.39 20.11 15.20
C TRP A 141 -8.38 19.03 15.56
N ASN A 142 -7.28 18.92 14.81
CA ASN A 142 -6.18 18.02 15.14
C ASN A 142 -5.53 18.31 16.50
N ALA A 143 -5.47 19.57 16.91
CA ALA A 143 -4.96 19.96 18.22
C ALA A 143 -5.95 19.58 19.35
N ILE A 144 -7.24 19.74 19.09
CA ILE A 144 -8.31 19.34 20.03
C ILE A 144 -8.35 17.84 20.23
N ASP A 145 -8.24 17.06 19.15
CA ASP A 145 -8.20 15.59 19.23
C ASP A 145 -7.00 15.12 20.05
N ARG A 146 -5.81 15.66 19.78
CA ARG A 146 -4.61 15.33 20.58
C ARG A 146 -4.76 15.68 22.06
N PHE A 147 -5.38 16.80 22.37
CA PHE A 147 -5.68 17.16 23.76
C PHE A 147 -6.63 16.14 24.40
N GLN A 148 -7.73 15.82 23.72
CA GLN A 148 -8.71 14.86 24.25
C GLN A 148 -8.11 13.47 24.40
N ASP A 149 -7.28 13.04 23.47
CA ASP A 149 -6.58 11.75 23.53
C ASP A 149 -5.59 11.72 24.70
N LYS A 150 -4.85 12.81 24.93
CA LYS A 150 -3.97 12.92 26.10
C LYS A 150 -4.76 12.79 27.39
N VAL A 151 -5.86 13.52 27.57
CA VAL A 151 -6.69 13.46 28.79
C VAL A 151 -7.32 12.07 28.96
N LYS A 152 -7.78 11.45 27.88
CA LYS A 152 -8.22 10.05 27.93
C LYS A 152 -7.12 9.13 28.43
N ALA A 153 -5.91 9.27 27.87
CA ALA A 153 -4.75 8.49 28.23
C ALA A 153 -4.43 8.64 29.73
N GLU A 154 -4.41 9.86 30.25
CA GLU A 154 -4.15 10.16 31.66
C GLU A 154 -5.20 9.56 32.60
N ARG A 155 -6.49 9.73 32.29
CA ARG A 155 -7.61 9.16 33.07
C ARG A 155 -7.52 7.62 33.15
N LEU A 156 -7.15 6.98 32.08
CA LEU A 156 -7.07 5.54 32.03
C LEU A 156 -5.76 5.04 32.64
N ALA A 157 -4.67 5.82 32.52
CA ALA A 157 -3.40 5.57 33.20
C ALA A 157 -3.60 5.51 34.71
N GLU A 158 -4.30 6.49 35.28
CA GLU A 158 -4.60 6.50 36.72
C GLU A 158 -5.43 5.29 37.13
N LYS A 159 -6.44 4.92 36.34
CA LYS A 159 -7.28 3.74 36.60
C LYS A 159 -6.50 2.43 36.55
N HIS A 160 -5.50 2.34 35.67
CA HIS A 160 -4.71 1.13 35.44
C HIS A 160 -3.27 1.26 35.93
N ARG A 161 -2.97 2.25 36.77
CA ARG A 161 -1.61 2.57 37.24
C ARG A 161 -0.81 1.34 37.68
N LYS A 162 -1.41 0.44 38.44
CA LYS A 162 -0.74 -0.78 38.92
C LYS A 162 -0.35 -1.75 37.78
N VAL A 163 -1.16 -1.81 36.74
CA VAL A 163 -0.92 -2.68 35.58
C VAL A 163 0.07 -2.05 34.59
N LEU A 164 0.07 -0.71 34.51
CA LEU A 164 0.91 0.03 33.56
C LEU A 164 2.30 0.36 34.12
N ALA A 165 2.48 0.43 35.45
CA ALA A 165 3.76 0.76 36.05
C ALA A 165 4.93 -0.14 35.59
N PRO A 166 4.81 -1.47 35.47
CA PRO A 166 5.88 -2.30 34.92
C PRO A 166 6.22 -1.98 33.46
N ILE A 167 5.18 -1.58 32.66
CA ILE A 167 5.37 -1.19 31.26
C ILE A 167 6.08 0.15 31.17
N ASP A 168 5.66 1.12 31.99
CA ASP A 168 6.28 2.45 32.07
C ASP A 168 7.76 2.33 32.43
N LEU A 169 8.10 1.48 33.40
CA LEU A 169 9.48 1.22 33.81
C LEU A 169 10.33 0.67 32.64
N ARG A 170 9.79 -0.25 31.85
CA ARG A 170 10.47 -0.79 30.66
C ARG A 170 10.62 0.23 29.53
N MET A 171 9.74 1.22 29.51
CA MET A 171 9.76 2.31 28.52
C MET A 171 10.51 3.56 29.00
N GLU A 172 11.14 3.52 30.18
CA GLU A 172 12.01 4.59 30.63
C GLU A 172 13.16 4.86 29.65
N PRO A 173 13.66 6.10 29.59
CA PRO A 173 14.81 6.44 28.74
C PRO A 173 16.01 5.53 29.03
N ILE A 174 16.53 4.92 27.98
CA ILE A 174 17.80 4.19 28.01
C ILE A 174 18.86 5.13 27.42
N GLY A 175 20.12 4.98 27.84
CA GLY A 175 21.22 5.76 27.32
C GLY A 175 21.29 5.81 25.81
N GLU A 176 21.89 6.87 25.27
CA GLU A 176 22.07 7.05 23.82
C GLU A 176 22.82 5.86 23.22
N PRO A 177 22.51 5.48 21.97
CA PRO A 177 23.27 4.46 21.27
C PRO A 177 24.71 4.93 21.01
N SER A 178 25.58 3.99 20.63
CA SER A 178 27.00 4.33 20.39
C SER A 178 27.16 5.36 19.26
N GLN A 179 28.23 6.16 19.32
CA GLN A 179 28.58 7.09 18.24
C GLN A 179 28.81 6.34 16.92
N ASP A 180 29.39 5.14 16.96
CA ASP A 180 29.58 4.28 15.79
C ASP A 180 28.28 3.95 15.08
N PHE A 181 27.19 3.74 15.82
CA PHE A 181 25.86 3.57 15.24
C PHE A 181 25.42 4.82 14.51
N THR A 182 25.53 5.97 15.14
CA THR A 182 25.15 7.25 14.53
C THR A 182 25.92 7.52 13.25
N ASP A 183 27.23 7.30 13.27
CA ASP A 183 28.11 7.49 12.12
C ASP A 183 27.76 6.50 11.00
N TRP A 184 27.54 5.23 11.34
CA TRP A 184 27.12 4.21 10.38
C TRP A 184 25.76 4.52 9.74
N VAL A 185 24.80 5.02 10.50
CA VAL A 185 23.49 5.43 9.95
C VAL A 185 23.67 6.45 8.83
N TRP A 186 24.51 7.49 9.04
CA TRP A 186 24.71 8.54 8.05
C TRP A 186 25.62 8.12 6.90
N GLU A 187 26.64 7.29 7.16
CA GLU A 187 27.62 6.91 6.15
C GLU A 187 27.18 5.71 5.32
N GLN A 188 26.38 4.81 5.86
CA GLN A 188 25.94 3.62 5.15
C GLN A 188 24.41 3.56 5.06
N GLY A 189 23.71 3.55 6.16
CA GLY A 189 22.27 3.37 6.24
C GLY A 189 21.48 4.37 5.39
N MET A 190 21.84 5.65 5.47
CA MET A 190 21.21 6.75 4.73
C MET A 190 21.98 7.17 3.45
N SER A 191 22.86 6.31 2.93
CA SER A 191 23.67 6.61 1.74
C SER A 191 22.83 6.89 0.48
N PHE A 192 21.64 6.31 0.37
CA PHE A 192 20.68 6.56 -0.73
C PHE A 192 20.16 8.00 -0.76
N SER A 193 20.21 8.74 0.35
CA SER A 193 19.75 10.13 0.47
C SER A 193 20.89 11.14 0.19
N ARG A 194 21.93 10.74 -0.52
CA ARG A 194 22.99 11.61 -0.99
C ARG A 194 22.65 12.10 -2.40
N TYR A 195 22.66 13.42 -2.58
CA TYR A 195 22.30 14.02 -3.85
C TYR A 195 23.43 14.89 -4.41
N GLY A 196 23.57 14.83 -5.73
CA GLY A 196 24.35 15.78 -6.52
C GLY A 196 23.39 16.74 -7.21
N ILE A 197 23.18 17.92 -6.61
CA ILE A 197 22.24 18.92 -7.16
C ILE A 197 22.97 19.76 -8.19
N TYR A 198 22.43 19.86 -9.41
CA TYR A 198 23.08 20.60 -10.48
C TYR A 198 22.15 21.58 -11.21
N LYS A 199 22.74 22.66 -11.71
CA LYS A 199 22.07 23.64 -12.56
C LYS A 199 22.97 23.91 -13.76
N GLU A 200 22.45 23.76 -14.96
CA GLU A 200 23.18 24.08 -16.19
C GLU A 200 23.40 25.61 -16.29
N THR A 201 24.63 26.03 -16.51
CA THR A 201 24.99 27.46 -16.55
C THR A 201 25.38 27.91 -17.95
N SER A 202 26.12 27.09 -18.71
CA SER A 202 26.53 27.36 -20.08
C SER A 202 26.67 26.03 -20.83
N LYS A 203 26.88 26.11 -22.15
CA LYS A 203 27.06 24.92 -22.98
C LYS A 203 28.23 24.07 -22.44
N GLY A 204 27.90 22.86 -21.99
CA GLY A 204 28.86 21.91 -21.44
C GLY A 204 29.27 22.09 -19.99
N LYS A 205 28.77 23.11 -19.27
CA LYS A 205 29.07 23.34 -17.83
C LYS A 205 27.82 23.33 -16.96
N ALA A 206 27.99 22.93 -15.70
CA ALA A 206 26.93 22.99 -14.69
C ALA A 206 27.52 23.37 -13.33
N GLU A 207 26.79 24.17 -12.57
CA GLU A 207 26.99 24.27 -11.12
C GLU A 207 26.57 22.97 -10.49
N PHE A 208 27.39 22.45 -9.57
CA PHE A 208 27.14 21.19 -8.89
C PHE A 208 27.35 21.38 -7.38
N GLU A 209 26.42 20.87 -6.60
CA GLU A 209 26.44 20.84 -5.13
C GLU A 209 26.27 19.40 -4.65
N CYS A 210 27.14 18.94 -3.76
CA CYS A 210 27.04 17.63 -3.15
C CYS A 210 26.47 17.75 -1.74
N THR A 211 25.35 17.10 -1.46
CA THR A 211 24.72 17.10 -0.11
C THR A 211 25.49 16.27 0.92
N HIS A 212 26.46 15.44 0.48
CA HIS A 212 27.31 14.65 1.38
C HIS A 212 28.56 15.43 1.82
N CYS A 213 29.41 15.83 0.91
CA CYS A 213 30.63 16.56 1.25
C CYS A 213 30.43 18.09 1.33
N GLN A 214 29.24 18.60 1.03
CA GLN A 214 28.86 20.01 1.07
C GLN A 214 29.68 20.93 0.15
N LYS A 215 30.48 20.34 -0.78
CA LYS A 215 31.24 21.11 -1.75
C LYS A 215 30.37 21.54 -2.92
N THR A 216 30.58 22.80 -3.34
CA THR A 216 29.95 23.40 -4.52
C THR A 216 31.03 23.78 -5.53
N GLY A 217 30.72 23.77 -6.83
CA GLY A 217 31.64 24.16 -7.88
C GLY A 217 31.07 23.94 -9.27
N ILE A 218 31.84 24.41 -10.28
CA ILE A 218 31.50 24.23 -11.69
C ILE A 218 32.11 22.92 -12.19
N VAL A 219 31.32 22.09 -12.82
CA VAL A 219 31.71 20.79 -13.40
C VAL A 219 31.53 20.81 -14.93
N ASP A 220 32.42 20.10 -15.61
CA ASP A 220 32.37 19.92 -17.05
C ASP A 220 31.49 18.68 -17.37
N ARG A 221 30.43 18.87 -18.13
CA ARG A 221 29.49 17.84 -18.54
C ARG A 221 30.04 16.85 -19.56
N SER A 222 31.17 17.19 -20.23
CA SER A 222 31.85 16.23 -21.09
C SER A 222 32.50 15.09 -20.29
N ARG A 223 32.83 15.35 -19.02
CA ARG A 223 33.43 14.38 -18.10
C ARG A 223 32.40 13.67 -17.22
N ILE A 224 31.24 14.28 -16.96
CA ILE A 224 30.20 13.76 -16.07
C ILE A 224 28.86 13.87 -16.74
N ARG A 225 28.22 12.72 -16.98
CA ARG A 225 26.88 12.65 -17.56
C ARG A 225 25.82 12.94 -16.48
N LEU A 226 25.45 14.21 -16.33
CA LEU A 226 24.44 14.65 -15.40
C LEU A 226 23.02 14.44 -15.98
N ARG A 227 22.28 13.50 -15.46
CA ARG A 227 20.86 13.30 -15.79
C ARG A 227 20.02 13.25 -14.53
N ASN A 228 18.88 13.92 -14.57
CA ASN A 228 17.97 13.99 -13.41
C ASN A 228 17.51 12.60 -13.01
N ASN A 229 17.60 12.29 -11.70
CA ASN A 229 17.28 11.02 -11.05
C ASN A 229 18.20 9.83 -11.41
N GLU A 230 19.27 10.03 -12.16
CA GLU A 230 20.28 8.98 -12.37
C GLU A 230 21.29 8.93 -11.21
N LYS A 231 21.77 7.71 -10.91
CA LYS A 231 22.84 7.49 -9.93
C LYS A 231 24.19 7.76 -10.61
N GLY A 232 25.09 8.40 -9.87
CA GLY A 232 26.44 8.67 -10.33
C GLY A 232 27.36 8.95 -9.15
N GLU A 233 28.52 9.53 -9.43
CA GLU A 233 29.54 9.84 -8.43
C GLU A 233 29.71 11.35 -8.26
N CYS A 234 29.93 11.78 -7.02
CA CYS A 234 30.28 13.17 -6.74
C CYS A 234 31.66 13.50 -7.30
N PRO A 235 31.83 14.54 -8.13
CA PRO A 235 33.14 14.90 -8.69
C PRO A 235 34.14 15.42 -7.66
N PHE A 236 33.69 15.74 -6.43
CA PHE A 236 34.54 16.29 -5.37
C PHE A 236 34.98 15.27 -4.34
N CYS A 237 34.16 14.26 -4.04
CA CYS A 237 34.46 13.27 -2.99
C CYS A 237 34.31 11.81 -3.44
N GLY A 238 33.93 11.54 -4.70
CA GLY A 238 33.75 10.20 -5.23
C GLY A 238 32.54 9.42 -4.66
N SER A 239 31.83 9.97 -3.68
CA SER A 239 30.68 9.28 -3.11
C SER A 239 29.55 9.09 -4.13
N ARG A 240 28.87 7.94 -4.08
CA ARG A 240 27.67 7.71 -4.88
C ARG A 240 26.56 8.68 -4.48
N VAL A 241 25.98 9.34 -5.47
CA VAL A 241 24.89 10.31 -5.31
C VAL A 241 23.81 10.09 -6.36
N THR A 242 22.60 10.56 -6.07
CA THR A 242 21.55 10.67 -7.08
C THR A 242 21.56 12.09 -7.63
N TYR A 243 21.72 12.23 -8.94
CA TYR A 243 21.73 13.55 -9.58
C TYR A 243 20.32 14.15 -9.59
N LYS A 244 20.22 15.43 -9.19
CA LYS A 244 18.97 16.20 -9.19
C LYS A 244 19.19 17.52 -9.95
N ALA A 245 18.45 17.68 -11.04
CA ALA A 245 18.40 18.97 -11.72
C ALA A 245 17.65 19.98 -10.84
N ARG A 246 18.27 21.09 -10.45
CA ARG A 246 17.70 22.08 -9.52
C ARG A 246 16.33 22.58 -9.94
N GLY A 247 16.10 22.85 -11.21
CA GLY A 247 14.81 23.30 -11.74
C GLY A 247 13.72 22.21 -11.81
N LYS A 248 14.08 20.93 -11.56
CA LYS A 248 13.14 19.80 -11.52
C LYS A 248 13.00 19.20 -10.12
N MET A 249 13.66 19.79 -9.13
CA MET A 249 13.59 19.38 -7.75
C MET A 249 12.31 19.94 -7.08
N PRO A 250 11.65 19.17 -6.21
CA PRO A 250 10.61 19.71 -5.33
C PRO A 250 11.21 20.73 -4.35
N CYS A 251 10.37 21.57 -3.76
CA CYS A 251 10.82 22.54 -2.75
C CYS A 251 11.56 21.89 -1.57
N GLN A 252 11.20 20.64 -1.25
CA GLN A 252 11.85 19.85 -0.20
C GLN A 252 11.95 18.39 -0.63
N ILE A 253 13.10 17.78 -0.38
CA ILE A 253 13.28 16.33 -0.40
C ILE A 253 13.31 15.87 1.06
N ALA A 254 12.43 14.94 1.41
CA ALA A 254 12.39 14.32 2.72
C ALA A 254 12.66 12.81 2.57
N ASP A 255 13.78 12.36 3.10
CA ASP A 255 14.14 10.95 3.13
C ASP A 255 14.19 10.47 4.57
N GLU A 256 13.57 9.33 4.81
CA GLU A 256 13.55 8.70 6.13
C GLU A 256 13.75 7.20 6.01
N ARG A 257 14.35 6.60 7.05
CA ARG A 257 14.49 5.16 7.22
C ARG A 257 14.50 4.78 8.69
N TRP A 258 14.17 3.53 8.92
CA TRP A 258 14.12 2.91 10.22
C TRP A 258 15.30 1.98 10.41
N PHE A 259 15.87 1.98 11.61
CA PHE A 259 17.04 1.22 12.00
C PHE A 259 16.78 0.46 13.28
N ILE A 260 17.41 -0.71 13.42
CA ILE A 260 17.40 -1.49 14.64
C ILE A 260 18.80 -1.44 15.24
N TYR A 261 18.88 -1.06 16.51
CA TYR A 261 20.03 -1.19 17.36
C TYR A 261 19.76 -2.26 18.41
N VAL A 262 20.71 -3.17 18.67
CA VAL A 262 20.51 -4.31 19.56
C VAL A 262 21.33 -4.12 20.82
N ASP A 263 20.68 -3.96 21.97
CA ASP A 263 21.31 -3.89 23.26
C ASP A 263 21.36 -5.27 23.94
N ARG A 264 22.47 -5.60 24.57
CA ARG A 264 22.62 -6.82 25.38
C ARG A 264 21.71 -6.72 26.60
N GLN A 265 21.02 -7.79 26.95
CA GLN A 265 20.29 -8.01 28.19
C GLN A 265 20.83 -9.23 28.92
N GLU A 266 20.52 -9.39 30.20
CA GLU A 266 21.06 -10.49 31.02
C GLU A 266 20.68 -11.87 30.46
N GLU A 267 19.42 -12.07 30.11
CA GLU A 267 18.89 -13.34 29.56
C GLU A 267 18.46 -13.25 28.10
N GLY A 268 19.03 -12.30 27.35
CA GLY A 268 18.63 -12.09 25.96
C GLY A 268 19.17 -10.80 25.38
N PHE A 269 18.34 -10.10 24.62
CA PHE A 269 18.68 -8.81 24.03
C PHE A 269 17.44 -7.93 23.85
N LEU A 270 17.67 -6.65 23.68
CA LEU A 270 16.66 -5.63 23.42
C LEU A 270 16.85 -5.07 22.00
N LEU A 271 15.81 -5.15 21.18
CA LEU A 271 15.74 -4.44 19.90
C LEU A 271 15.18 -3.04 20.14
N ARG A 272 15.97 -2.01 19.80
CA ARG A 272 15.57 -0.60 19.85
C ARG A 272 15.41 -0.08 18.43
N TYR A 273 14.35 0.65 18.19
CA TYR A 273 14.02 1.14 16.86
C TYR A 273 14.29 2.63 16.76
N PHE A 274 15.05 3.04 15.77
CA PHE A 274 15.43 4.41 15.50
C PHE A 274 14.94 4.87 14.14
N LYS A 275 14.38 6.05 14.09
CA LYS A 275 14.04 6.75 12.86
C LYS A 275 15.10 7.77 12.54
N ALA A 276 15.80 7.61 11.41
CA ALA A 276 16.66 8.64 10.87
C ALA A 276 15.97 9.33 9.68
N TRP A 277 16.05 10.64 9.64
CA TRP A 277 15.54 11.43 8.54
C TRP A 277 16.53 12.50 8.11
N ARG A 278 16.49 12.83 6.82
CA ARG A 278 17.25 13.91 6.21
C ARG A 278 16.32 14.73 5.34
N HIS A 279 16.20 16.01 5.64
CA HIS A 279 15.44 16.97 4.86
C HIS A 279 16.38 17.89 4.12
N ILE A 280 16.20 18.03 2.80
CA ILE A 280 16.96 18.92 1.94
C ILE A 280 15.99 19.91 1.35
N LYS A 281 16.06 21.16 1.77
CA LYS A 281 15.23 22.25 1.27
C LYS A 281 15.91 22.90 0.08
N ASN A 282 15.21 22.96 -1.05
CA ASN A 282 15.63 23.67 -2.23
C ASN A 282 15.06 25.08 -2.16
N ASP A 283 15.90 26.06 -1.79
CA ASP A 283 15.49 27.45 -1.77
C ASP A 283 15.95 28.14 -3.07
N ALA A 284 14.97 28.55 -3.88
CA ALA A 284 15.25 29.24 -5.15
C ALA A 284 15.85 30.66 -4.96
N MET A 285 15.70 31.24 -3.77
CA MET A 285 16.24 32.57 -3.41
C MET A 285 17.65 32.48 -2.82
N ILE A 286 18.07 31.33 -2.32
CA ILE A 286 19.38 31.08 -1.75
C ILE A 286 20.15 30.22 -2.74
N THR A 287 21.41 30.56 -3.01
CA THR A 287 22.29 29.82 -3.93
C THR A 287 22.75 28.45 -3.43
N GLY A 288 22.10 27.90 -2.39
CA GLY A 288 22.44 26.61 -1.78
C GLY A 288 21.23 25.82 -1.30
N SER A 289 21.48 24.58 -0.87
CA SER A 289 20.50 23.72 -0.24
C SER A 289 20.73 23.65 1.27
N ILE A 290 19.66 23.75 2.06
CA ILE A 290 19.71 23.55 3.51
C ILE A 290 19.44 22.09 3.79
N CYS A 291 20.44 21.40 4.37
CA CYS A 291 20.32 20.01 4.81
C CYS A 291 20.12 19.94 6.32
N LYS A 292 18.98 19.40 6.77
CA LYS A 292 18.74 19.05 8.17
C LYS A 292 18.69 17.53 8.31
N LYS A 293 19.34 17.00 9.35
CA LYS A 293 19.36 15.56 9.65
C LYS A 293 19.11 15.32 11.14
N ARG A 294 18.41 14.25 11.47
CA ARG A 294 18.12 13.84 12.85
C ARG A 294 17.97 12.33 12.95
N ILE A 295 18.40 11.78 14.07
CA ILE A 295 18.10 10.41 14.51
C ILE A 295 17.34 10.51 15.83
N GLU A 296 16.26 9.76 15.97
CA GLU A 296 15.51 9.68 17.21
C GLU A 296 15.03 8.24 17.44
N GLU A 297 15.05 7.79 18.69
CA GLU A 297 14.39 6.54 19.07
C GLU A 297 12.88 6.74 18.90
N THR A 298 12.23 5.77 18.32
CA THR A 298 10.80 5.92 18.04
C THR A 298 10.00 5.67 19.30
N MET A 299 9.07 6.55 19.58
CA MET A 299 8.18 6.46 20.73
C MET A 299 6.70 6.27 20.28
N HIS A 300 6.46 6.05 18.99
CA HIS A 300 5.10 6.14 18.45
C HIS A 300 4.53 4.87 17.84
N GLU A 301 5.33 3.90 17.41
CA GLU A 301 4.77 2.68 16.82
C GLU A 301 5.42 1.44 17.44
N TYR A 302 6.70 1.21 17.18
CA TYR A 302 7.43 0.09 17.75
C TYR A 302 8.73 0.63 18.29
N SER A 303 8.86 0.82 19.60
CA SER A 303 10.08 1.40 20.12
C SER A 303 11.04 0.36 20.65
N ARG A 304 10.53 -0.69 21.25
CA ARG A 304 11.35 -1.70 21.95
C ARG A 304 10.74 -3.08 21.86
N CYS A 305 11.57 -4.08 21.56
CA CYS A 305 11.20 -5.48 21.63
C CYS A 305 12.21 -6.21 22.51
N PHE A 306 11.76 -6.72 23.65
CA PHE A 306 12.54 -7.51 24.59
C PHE A 306 12.51 -8.97 24.15
N CYS A 307 13.68 -9.52 23.85
CA CYS A 307 13.86 -10.91 23.44
C CYS A 307 14.57 -11.67 24.57
N THR A 308 13.83 -12.48 25.31
CA THR A 308 14.34 -13.27 26.43
C THR A 308 14.35 -14.75 26.08
N PHE A 309 15.41 -15.47 26.42
CA PHE A 309 15.55 -16.90 26.15
C PHE A 309 15.39 -17.71 27.44
N PHE A 310 14.51 -18.70 27.41
CA PHE A 310 14.38 -19.74 28.43
C PHE A 310 14.83 -21.07 27.80
N GLY A 311 16.13 -21.39 27.95
CA GLY A 311 16.77 -22.44 27.16
C GLY A 311 16.76 -22.07 25.67
N GLU A 312 16.15 -22.92 24.82
CA GLU A 312 16.03 -22.66 23.38
C GLU A 312 14.75 -21.86 23.00
N LYS A 313 13.85 -21.66 23.98
CA LYS A 313 12.58 -21.00 23.73
C LYS A 313 12.72 -19.47 23.84
N LEU A 314 12.41 -18.79 22.74
CA LEU A 314 12.34 -17.34 22.69
C LEU A 314 10.97 -16.84 23.18
N MET A 315 11.01 -15.92 24.12
CA MET A 315 9.87 -15.08 24.52
C MET A 315 10.12 -13.65 24.05
N LYS A 316 9.15 -13.09 23.34
CA LYS A 316 9.23 -11.70 22.85
C LYS A 316 8.15 -10.87 23.54
N GLU A 317 8.55 -9.72 24.04
CA GLU A 317 7.66 -8.71 24.57
C GLU A 317 7.94 -7.40 23.86
N SER A 318 7.01 -6.95 23.04
CA SER A 318 7.08 -5.66 22.37
C SER A 318 6.00 -4.74 22.90
N TYR A 319 6.28 -3.45 22.80
CA TYR A 319 5.36 -2.41 23.24
C TYR A 319 5.06 -1.50 22.06
N GLU A 320 3.77 -1.44 21.73
CA GLU A 320 3.24 -0.58 20.69
C GLU A 320 2.54 0.62 21.32
N TRP A 321 2.70 1.80 20.72
CA TRP A 321 1.86 2.93 21.04
C TRP A 321 0.52 2.75 20.36
N GLY A 322 -0.47 2.34 21.11
CA GLY A 322 -1.77 1.96 20.59
C GLY A 322 -2.94 2.52 21.39
N VAL A 323 -4.12 2.32 20.84
CA VAL A 323 -5.38 2.53 21.55
C VAL A 323 -5.71 1.24 22.28
N TYR A 324 -5.82 1.29 23.60
CA TYR A 324 -6.23 0.13 24.40
C TYR A 324 -7.64 -0.27 23.96
N HIS A 325 -7.74 -1.36 23.21
CA HIS A 325 -8.92 -1.74 22.42
C HIS A 325 -10.25 -1.79 23.16
N GLN A 326 -10.25 -1.97 24.44
CA GLN A 326 -11.49 -2.04 25.20
C GLN A 326 -12.03 -0.69 25.69
N LYS A 327 -11.25 0.40 25.67
CA LYS A 327 -11.65 1.66 26.34
C LYS A 327 -11.09 2.97 25.78
N GLY A 328 -10.49 2.98 24.59
CA GLY A 328 -10.12 4.22 23.88
C GLY A 328 -8.99 5.00 24.54
N ASN A 329 -7.80 4.40 24.70
CA ASN A 329 -6.68 5.01 25.36
C ASN A 329 -5.40 4.89 24.56
N SER A 330 -4.69 5.99 24.36
CA SER A 330 -3.38 6.00 23.73
C SER A 330 -2.29 5.85 24.79
N ARG A 331 -1.68 4.70 24.88
CA ARG A 331 -0.57 4.37 25.75
C ARG A 331 0.20 3.19 25.21
N TRP A 332 1.40 2.96 25.75
CA TRP A 332 2.14 1.75 25.47
C TRP A 332 1.37 0.52 25.95
N ILE A 333 1.12 -0.41 25.05
CA ILE A 333 0.47 -1.68 25.34
C ILE A 333 1.38 -2.83 24.91
N PRO A 334 1.37 -3.96 25.64
CA PRO A 334 2.04 -5.16 25.18
C PRO A 334 1.38 -5.64 23.88
N ASP A 335 2.19 -5.97 22.89
CA ASP A 335 1.71 -6.67 21.70
C ASP A 335 1.84 -8.19 21.94
N GLU A 336 0.72 -8.85 22.16
CA GLU A 336 0.65 -10.30 22.33
C GLU A 336 0.78 -11.02 20.98
N GLY A 337 1.94 -10.93 20.33
CA GLY A 337 2.30 -11.89 19.30
C GLY A 337 2.21 -11.46 17.83
N ASN A 338 1.80 -10.23 17.54
CA ASN A 338 1.91 -9.67 16.19
C ASN A 338 2.72 -8.37 16.23
N ILE A 339 4.01 -8.50 16.30
CA ILE A 339 4.87 -7.36 15.96
C ILE A 339 4.57 -7.09 14.49
N ALA A 340 3.74 -6.11 14.19
CA ALA A 340 3.63 -5.59 12.84
C ALA A 340 4.95 -4.90 12.53
N CYS A 341 5.92 -5.72 12.20
CA CYS A 341 7.30 -5.35 12.05
C CYS A 341 7.42 -4.41 10.87
N MET A 342 7.88 -3.23 11.14
CA MET A 342 8.35 -2.35 10.09
C MET A 342 9.61 -2.95 9.47
N GLU A 343 9.75 -2.81 8.17
CA GLU A 343 11.02 -3.14 7.53
C GLU A 343 12.07 -2.13 7.97
N CYS A 344 13.06 -2.61 8.73
CA CYS A 344 14.13 -1.82 9.30
C CYS A 344 15.49 -2.30 8.78
N ILE A 345 16.49 -1.47 8.93
CA ILE A 345 17.89 -1.81 8.65
C ILE A 345 18.57 -2.13 9.98
N LEU A 346 19.15 -3.32 10.08
CA LEU A 346 19.84 -3.77 11.28
C LEU A 346 21.27 -3.22 11.31
N TYR A 347 21.66 -2.59 12.44
CA TYR A 347 23.04 -2.20 12.67
C TYR A 347 23.90 -3.43 13.02
N PRO A 348 24.96 -3.71 12.26
CA PRO A 348 25.74 -4.95 12.49
C PRO A 348 26.81 -4.81 13.56
N GLY A 349 27.22 -3.58 13.95
CA GLY A 349 28.46 -3.33 14.68
C GLY A 349 28.53 -3.91 16.09
N ASN A 350 27.40 -4.03 16.78
CA ASN A 350 27.35 -4.56 18.14
C ASN A 350 26.69 -5.93 18.27
N LEU A 351 26.26 -6.54 17.16
CA LEU A 351 25.54 -7.81 17.18
C LEU A 351 26.34 -8.98 17.81
N PRO A 352 27.64 -9.15 17.51
CA PRO A 352 28.41 -10.23 18.13
C PRO A 352 28.39 -10.18 19.67
N GLN A 353 28.51 -8.97 20.25
CA GLN A 353 28.50 -8.78 21.71
C GLN A 353 27.07 -8.95 22.28
N ALA A 354 26.06 -8.43 21.58
CA ALA A 354 24.67 -8.49 22.02
C ALA A 354 24.12 -9.92 22.02
N TRP A 355 24.59 -10.77 21.10
CA TRP A 355 24.11 -12.15 20.92
C TRP A 355 24.99 -13.24 21.51
N GLU A 356 26.16 -12.90 22.05
CA GLU A 356 27.19 -13.86 22.49
C GLU A 356 26.69 -14.98 23.41
N HIS A 357 25.78 -14.64 24.33
CA HIS A 357 25.21 -15.55 25.34
C HIS A 357 23.85 -16.13 24.96
N THR A 358 23.40 -15.94 23.72
CA THR A 358 22.12 -16.41 23.22
C THR A 358 22.29 -17.42 22.08
N PRO A 359 21.24 -18.19 21.71
CA PRO A 359 21.26 -19.04 20.53
C PRO A 359 21.55 -18.29 19.22
N MET A 360 21.36 -16.98 19.20
CA MET A 360 21.63 -16.13 18.02
C MET A 360 23.10 -15.99 17.67
N LYS A 361 24.01 -16.34 18.59
CA LYS A 361 25.48 -16.30 18.40
C LYS A 361 25.92 -16.94 17.07
N TYR A 362 25.27 -17.99 16.64
CA TYR A 362 25.61 -18.73 15.43
C TYR A 362 24.70 -18.42 14.24
N SER A 363 23.84 -17.41 14.35
CA SER A 363 22.86 -17.10 13.29
C SER A 363 23.49 -16.56 12.01
N ALA A 364 24.68 -15.97 12.09
CA ALA A 364 25.35 -15.23 11.02
C ALA A 364 24.54 -14.04 10.45
N LEU A 365 23.52 -13.57 11.19
CA LEU A 365 22.71 -12.42 10.76
C LEU A 365 23.52 -11.12 10.76
N GLU A 366 24.61 -11.02 11.54
CA GLU A 366 25.57 -9.92 11.47
C GLU A 366 26.25 -9.86 10.08
N ILE A 367 26.57 -11.00 9.47
CA ILE A 367 27.14 -11.07 8.11
C ILE A 367 26.10 -10.56 7.10
N LEU A 368 24.85 -11.00 7.25
CA LEU A 368 23.76 -10.54 6.40
C LEU A 368 23.56 -9.01 6.50
N ALA A 369 23.55 -8.47 7.72
CA ALA A 369 23.42 -7.05 7.95
C ALA A 369 24.62 -6.23 7.40
N GLN A 370 25.85 -6.74 7.54
CA GLN A 370 27.07 -6.13 6.97
C GLN A 370 27.03 -6.09 5.44
N ASN A 371 26.61 -7.21 4.81
CA ASN A 371 26.57 -7.31 3.35
C ASN A 371 25.40 -6.53 2.73
N MET A 372 24.36 -6.23 3.51
CA MET A 372 23.15 -5.51 3.07
C MET A 372 22.88 -4.25 3.91
N PRO A 373 23.83 -3.35 4.07
CA PRO A 373 23.76 -2.24 5.05
C PRO A 373 22.70 -1.18 4.71
N THR A 374 22.08 -1.24 3.56
CA THR A 374 21.03 -0.31 3.12
C THR A 374 19.69 -1.01 2.88
N THR A 375 19.63 -2.31 3.10
CA THR A 375 18.43 -3.11 2.80
C THR A 375 17.59 -3.28 4.06
N ALA A 376 16.39 -2.74 4.01
CA ALA A 376 15.40 -2.92 5.05
C ALA A 376 14.63 -4.24 4.84
N PHE A 377 14.47 -5.01 5.90
CA PHE A 377 13.55 -6.15 5.98
C PHE A 377 13.20 -6.45 7.45
N ARG A 378 12.31 -7.40 7.68
CA ARG A 378 11.82 -7.74 9.02
C ARG A 378 12.81 -8.65 9.74
N TYR A 379 13.73 -8.06 10.51
CA TYR A 379 14.76 -8.83 11.22
C TYR A 379 14.22 -9.70 12.36
N GLU A 380 13.08 -9.33 12.96
CA GLU A 380 12.40 -10.16 13.94
C GLU A 380 11.91 -11.48 13.32
N ASP A 381 11.45 -11.41 12.05
CA ASP A 381 11.13 -12.63 11.31
C ASP A 381 12.38 -13.46 11.05
N ALA A 382 13.55 -12.83 10.81
CA ALA A 382 14.80 -13.53 10.63
C ALA A 382 15.22 -14.29 11.90
N ILE A 383 15.01 -13.71 13.08
CA ILE A 383 15.25 -14.36 14.37
C ILE A 383 14.36 -15.59 14.50
N ASP A 384 13.05 -15.44 14.26
CA ASP A 384 12.08 -16.53 14.35
C ASP A 384 12.36 -17.64 13.35
N VAL A 385 12.74 -17.27 12.12
CA VAL A 385 13.07 -18.23 11.06
C VAL A 385 14.35 -18.97 11.40
N TYR A 386 15.38 -18.28 11.90
CA TYR A 386 16.62 -18.93 12.31
C TYR A 386 16.40 -19.97 13.41
N LEU A 387 15.63 -19.66 14.43
CA LEU A 387 15.31 -20.60 15.51
C LEU A 387 14.57 -21.85 15.02
N LYS A 388 13.76 -21.75 13.98
CA LYS A 388 13.03 -22.86 13.34
C LYS A 388 13.84 -23.56 12.24
N PHE A 389 14.73 -22.83 11.59
CA PHE A 389 15.57 -23.27 10.48
C PHE A 389 16.99 -22.75 10.65
N PRO A 390 17.80 -23.36 11.54
CA PRO A 390 19.18 -22.90 11.81
C PRO A 390 20.10 -22.92 10.58
N LYS A 391 19.76 -23.71 9.55
CA LYS A 391 20.46 -23.74 8.26
C LYS A 391 20.41 -22.41 7.49
N LEU A 392 19.60 -21.42 7.93
CA LEU A 392 19.65 -20.04 7.45
C LEU A 392 21.07 -19.44 7.57
N GLU A 393 21.84 -19.83 8.60
CA GLU A 393 23.25 -19.50 8.77
C GLU A 393 24.07 -19.78 7.51
N TRP A 394 23.82 -20.90 6.82
CA TRP A 394 24.59 -21.27 5.63
C TRP A 394 24.39 -20.29 4.47
N PHE A 395 23.18 -19.79 4.28
CA PHE A 395 22.90 -18.77 3.27
C PHE A 395 23.68 -17.48 3.55
N CYS A 396 23.69 -17.03 4.80
CA CYS A 396 24.43 -15.85 5.23
C CYS A 396 25.95 -16.03 5.02
N LYS A 397 26.52 -17.15 5.49
CA LYS A 397 27.97 -17.46 5.38
C LYS A 397 28.42 -17.69 3.93
N MET A 398 27.54 -18.17 3.07
CA MET A 398 27.84 -18.33 1.64
C MET A 398 27.70 -17.03 0.85
N GLY A 399 27.25 -15.93 1.44
CA GLY A 399 26.99 -14.67 0.75
C GLY A 399 25.77 -14.71 -0.16
N LEU A 400 24.83 -15.64 0.05
CA LEU A 400 23.51 -15.70 -0.61
C LEU A 400 22.52 -14.79 0.11
N ASN A 401 22.84 -13.48 0.21
CA ASN A 401 22.14 -12.55 1.07
C ASN A 401 20.71 -12.29 0.57
N GLN A 402 20.52 -12.11 -0.74
CA GLN A 402 19.19 -11.92 -1.32
C GLN A 402 18.31 -13.15 -1.08
N LEU A 403 18.88 -14.34 -1.22
CA LEU A 403 18.15 -15.58 -1.00
C LEU A 403 17.85 -15.78 0.50
N ALA A 404 18.78 -15.44 1.41
CA ALA A 404 18.53 -15.45 2.85
C ALA A 404 17.32 -14.57 3.21
N LYS A 405 17.28 -13.35 2.68
CA LYS A 405 16.14 -12.43 2.83
C LYS A 405 14.84 -13.05 2.29
N ASP A 406 14.89 -13.66 1.11
CA ASP A 406 13.73 -14.30 0.49
C ASP A 406 13.25 -15.52 1.30
N VAL A 407 14.17 -16.30 1.88
CA VAL A 407 13.87 -17.42 2.79
C VAL A 407 13.14 -16.90 4.04
N VAL A 408 13.62 -15.84 4.66
CA VAL A 408 12.96 -15.21 5.82
C VAL A 408 11.54 -14.81 5.48
N ARG A 409 11.33 -14.11 4.36
CA ARG A 409 10.00 -13.69 3.89
C ARG A 409 9.10 -14.87 3.55
N GLY A 410 9.63 -15.86 2.85
CA GLY A 410 8.86 -17.00 2.35
C GLY A 410 8.55 -18.07 3.39
N TYR A 411 9.32 -18.18 4.47
CA TYR A 411 9.11 -19.15 5.53
C TYR A 411 7.82 -18.86 6.31
N ASN A 412 7.57 -17.60 6.61
CA ASN A 412 6.39 -17.14 7.37
C ASN A 412 5.17 -16.89 6.47
N TYR A 413 5.38 -16.50 5.22
CA TYR A 413 4.32 -16.14 4.26
C TYR A 413 4.34 -17.12 3.08
N SER A 414 3.61 -18.17 3.19
CA SER A 414 3.58 -19.39 2.36
C SER A 414 3.32 -19.20 0.85
N GLY A 415 4.07 -18.39 0.14
CA GLY A 415 3.78 -18.20 -1.29
C GLY A 415 4.99 -18.33 -2.21
N ASN A 416 6.03 -17.56 -1.97
CA ASN A 416 7.09 -17.36 -2.96
C ASN A 416 8.19 -18.44 -2.95
N MET A 417 8.44 -19.10 -1.81
CA MET A 417 9.53 -20.08 -1.67
C MET A 417 9.06 -21.52 -1.67
N THR A 418 7.76 -21.80 -1.59
CA THR A 418 7.21 -23.16 -1.62
C THR A 418 7.59 -23.87 -2.92
N GLY A 419 8.25 -25.02 -2.80
CA GLY A 419 8.73 -25.81 -3.94
C GLY A 419 10.02 -25.33 -4.61
N LYS A 420 10.62 -24.21 -4.12
CA LYS A 420 11.94 -23.73 -4.60
C LYS A 420 13.08 -24.10 -3.66
N VAL A 421 12.82 -24.15 -2.36
CA VAL A 421 13.78 -24.51 -1.30
C VAL A 421 13.25 -25.70 -0.52
N ASN A 422 14.08 -26.72 -0.35
CA ASN A 422 13.78 -27.90 0.47
C ASN A 422 14.30 -27.70 1.89
N TYR A 423 13.48 -27.18 2.79
CA TYR A 423 13.87 -26.90 4.18
C TYR A 423 14.24 -28.14 5.01
N LYS A 424 13.85 -29.36 4.56
CA LYS A 424 14.10 -30.61 5.27
C LYS A 424 15.44 -31.25 4.91
N ALA A 425 16.07 -30.80 3.82
CA ALA A 425 17.34 -31.39 3.34
C ALA A 425 18.52 -31.03 4.25
N ASP A 426 19.56 -31.85 4.21
CA ASP A 426 20.73 -31.77 5.11
C ASP A 426 21.96 -31.15 4.46
N THR A 427 21.92 -30.89 3.18
CA THR A 427 23.01 -30.22 2.45
C THR A 427 22.48 -28.99 1.72
N ILE A 428 23.32 -27.97 1.56
CA ILE A 428 22.92 -26.74 0.85
C ILE A 428 22.52 -27.03 -0.60
N TYR A 429 23.14 -28.00 -1.25
CA TYR A 429 22.82 -28.37 -2.62
C TYR A 429 21.40 -28.94 -2.75
N GLU A 430 21.02 -29.80 -1.81
CA GLU A 430 19.68 -30.38 -1.74
C GLU A 430 18.65 -29.36 -1.32
N ILE A 431 19.02 -28.46 -0.38
CA ILE A 431 18.16 -27.34 0.02
C ILE A 431 17.83 -26.46 -1.20
N LEU A 432 18.82 -26.14 -2.01
CA LEU A 432 18.64 -25.32 -3.22
C LEU A 432 18.14 -26.11 -4.44
N GLY A 433 18.20 -27.45 -4.42
CA GLY A 433 17.90 -28.27 -5.58
C GLY A 433 18.87 -28.03 -6.76
N LEU A 434 20.13 -27.66 -6.46
CA LEU A 434 21.16 -27.30 -7.43
C LEU A 434 22.41 -28.20 -7.26
N ASN A 435 23.10 -28.44 -8.35
CA ASN A 435 24.44 -29.02 -8.30
C ASN A 435 25.48 -27.97 -7.85
N LYS A 436 26.71 -28.42 -7.57
CA LYS A 436 27.80 -27.56 -7.09
C LYS A 436 28.13 -26.39 -8.04
N VAL A 437 28.06 -26.62 -9.35
CA VAL A 437 28.39 -25.58 -10.36
C VAL A 437 27.32 -24.48 -10.34
N ASN A 438 26.06 -24.86 -10.41
CA ASN A 438 24.93 -23.88 -10.39
C ASN A 438 24.80 -23.17 -9.05
N THR A 439 25.12 -23.83 -7.93
CA THR A 439 25.18 -23.17 -6.62
C THR A 439 26.24 -22.06 -6.60
N ARG A 440 27.43 -22.32 -7.16
CA ARG A 440 28.49 -21.30 -7.30
C ARG A 440 28.08 -20.17 -8.24
N THR A 441 27.37 -20.48 -9.32
CA THR A 441 26.81 -19.47 -10.22
C THR A 441 25.85 -18.55 -9.49
N LEU A 442 24.92 -19.11 -8.68
CA LEU A 442 23.98 -18.34 -7.87
C LEU A 442 24.70 -17.47 -6.83
N GLN A 443 25.69 -18.05 -6.14
CA GLN A 443 26.52 -17.37 -5.15
C GLN A 443 27.28 -16.17 -5.74
N ALA A 444 27.86 -16.33 -6.93
CA ALA A 444 28.67 -15.30 -7.58
C ALA A 444 27.89 -14.01 -7.90
N ILE A 445 26.57 -14.08 -8.02
CA ILE A 445 25.71 -12.93 -8.32
C ILE A 445 24.86 -12.49 -7.10
N ASP A 446 25.02 -13.12 -5.94
CA ASP A 446 24.12 -12.96 -4.78
C ASP A 446 22.64 -13.10 -5.21
N GLY A 447 22.36 -14.23 -5.88
CA GLY A 447 21.09 -14.43 -6.58
C GLY A 447 19.89 -14.59 -5.63
N ASN A 448 18.74 -14.12 -6.09
CA ASN A 448 17.46 -14.22 -5.41
C ASN A 448 16.68 -15.50 -5.78
N HIS A 449 15.47 -15.66 -5.24
CA HIS A 449 14.63 -16.83 -5.49
C HIS A 449 14.16 -16.99 -6.95
N TYR A 450 14.12 -15.92 -7.75
CA TYR A 450 13.80 -16.00 -9.17
C TYR A 450 14.97 -16.58 -9.98
N GLU A 451 16.19 -16.11 -9.68
CA GLU A 451 17.42 -16.63 -10.30
C GLU A 451 17.68 -18.06 -9.88
N LEU A 452 17.40 -18.43 -8.61
CA LEU A 452 17.37 -19.82 -8.17
C LEU A 452 16.43 -20.67 -9.05
N ARG A 453 15.21 -20.18 -9.29
CA ARG A 453 14.25 -20.88 -10.13
C ARG A 453 14.72 -21.04 -11.57
N LEU A 454 15.34 -20.01 -12.15
CA LEU A 454 15.94 -20.10 -13.49
C LEU A 454 17.00 -21.18 -13.55
N LEU A 455 17.92 -21.24 -12.57
CA LEU A 455 18.97 -22.27 -12.53
C LEU A 455 18.41 -23.67 -12.32
N GLN A 456 17.38 -23.86 -11.49
CA GLN A 456 16.72 -25.14 -11.32
C GLN A 456 16.08 -25.64 -12.63
N VAL A 457 15.51 -24.74 -13.42
CA VAL A 457 14.95 -25.10 -14.73
C VAL A 457 16.07 -25.34 -15.75
N ALA A 458 17.07 -24.47 -15.80
CA ALA A 458 18.22 -24.64 -16.69
C ALA A 458 18.95 -25.98 -16.43
N GLN A 459 19.17 -26.34 -15.16
CA GLN A 459 19.79 -27.62 -14.78
C GLN A 459 18.98 -28.83 -15.28
N ARG A 460 17.65 -28.80 -15.17
CA ARG A 460 16.78 -29.89 -15.68
C ARG A 460 16.81 -30.01 -17.21
N LEU A 461 17.12 -28.91 -17.90
CA LEU A 461 17.23 -28.86 -19.37
C LEU A 461 18.66 -29.04 -19.86
N ASP A 462 19.61 -29.33 -18.97
CA ASP A 462 21.05 -29.44 -19.25
C ASP A 462 21.63 -28.16 -19.90
N ILE A 463 21.10 -26.98 -19.47
CA ILE A 463 21.59 -25.68 -19.91
C ILE A 463 22.52 -25.14 -18.83
N GLN A 464 23.79 -24.97 -19.16
CA GLN A 464 24.74 -24.29 -18.29
C GLN A 464 24.68 -22.76 -18.53
N MET A 465 24.57 -22.00 -17.44
CA MET A 465 24.60 -20.56 -17.45
C MET A 465 25.75 -20.04 -16.60
N LYS A 466 26.57 -19.17 -17.16
CA LYS A 466 27.59 -18.43 -16.40
C LYS A 466 26.91 -17.34 -15.55
N PRO A 467 27.56 -16.85 -14.47
CA PRO A 467 26.99 -15.79 -13.63
C PRO A 467 26.51 -14.57 -14.42
N GLU A 468 27.33 -14.09 -15.36
CA GLU A 468 27.01 -12.92 -16.17
C GLU A 468 25.80 -13.17 -17.10
N GLN A 469 25.69 -14.38 -17.63
CA GLN A 469 24.58 -14.77 -18.50
C GLN A 469 23.26 -14.91 -17.73
N LEU A 470 23.32 -15.44 -16.51
CA LEU A 470 22.16 -15.54 -15.63
C LEU A 470 21.65 -14.15 -15.25
N LYS A 471 22.56 -13.27 -14.84
CA LYS A 471 22.26 -11.89 -14.49
C LYS A 471 21.68 -11.13 -15.69
N GLU A 472 22.32 -11.19 -16.85
CA GLU A 472 21.86 -10.57 -18.09
C GLU A 472 20.47 -11.08 -18.48
N PHE A 473 20.22 -12.37 -18.37
CA PHE A 473 18.92 -12.97 -18.67
C PHE A 473 17.85 -12.48 -17.70
N TYR A 474 18.13 -12.48 -16.38
CA TYR A 474 17.18 -12.04 -15.38
C TYR A 474 16.86 -10.53 -15.50
N GLU A 475 17.86 -9.69 -15.73
CA GLU A 475 17.67 -8.25 -15.96
C GLU A 475 16.82 -7.95 -17.21
N THR A 476 16.82 -8.86 -18.20
CA THR A 476 16.11 -8.67 -19.47
C THR A 476 14.71 -9.30 -19.45
N PHE A 477 14.60 -10.55 -19.05
CA PHE A 477 13.41 -11.37 -19.17
C PHE A 477 12.80 -11.79 -17.83
N GLU A 478 13.34 -11.30 -16.74
CA GLU A 478 12.94 -11.70 -15.39
C GLU A 478 12.94 -13.24 -15.23
N CYS A 479 11.96 -13.79 -14.52
CA CYS A 479 11.86 -15.25 -14.31
C CYS A 479 11.09 -15.97 -15.45
N ASN A 480 11.31 -15.60 -16.71
CA ASN A 480 10.64 -16.25 -17.83
C ASN A 480 11.28 -17.60 -18.16
N THR A 481 10.82 -18.66 -17.48
CA THR A 481 11.33 -20.02 -17.69
C THR A 481 10.89 -20.65 -19.03
N ASP A 482 9.87 -20.13 -19.69
CA ASP A 482 9.39 -20.69 -20.96
C ASP A 482 10.36 -20.40 -22.09
N LEU A 483 11.03 -19.26 -22.07
CA LEU A 483 12.14 -19.01 -22.98
C LEU A 483 13.30 -20.01 -22.82
N LEU A 484 13.56 -20.53 -21.62
CA LEU A 484 14.56 -21.58 -21.42
C LEU A 484 14.14 -22.91 -22.02
N LYS A 485 12.84 -23.24 -21.99
CA LYS A 485 12.27 -24.50 -22.53
C LYS A 485 12.21 -24.54 -24.04
N GLU A 486 12.33 -23.40 -24.71
CA GLU A 486 12.23 -23.32 -26.17
C GLU A 486 13.43 -24.01 -26.85
N LYS A 487 13.27 -25.30 -27.21
CA LYS A 487 14.35 -26.16 -27.72
C LYS A 487 14.88 -25.74 -29.10
N ASN A 488 14.06 -25.10 -29.94
CA ASN A 488 14.39 -24.77 -31.34
C ASN A 488 14.82 -23.33 -31.54
N ARG A 489 15.42 -22.70 -30.50
CA ARG A 489 15.95 -21.36 -30.65
C ARG A 489 17.12 -21.32 -31.64
N LYS A 490 16.97 -20.55 -32.70
CA LYS A 490 18.06 -20.33 -33.68
C LYS A 490 19.03 -19.23 -33.23
N VAL A 491 18.71 -18.54 -32.15
CA VAL A 491 19.51 -17.45 -31.59
C VAL A 491 19.88 -17.78 -30.14
N SER A 492 21.13 -17.62 -29.75
CA SER A 492 21.53 -17.79 -28.35
C SER A 492 20.84 -16.76 -27.45
N LEU A 493 20.58 -17.13 -26.18
CA LEU A 493 19.99 -16.25 -25.19
C LEU A 493 20.79 -14.94 -25.04
N HIS A 494 22.11 -15.04 -24.97
CA HIS A 494 22.99 -13.89 -24.88
C HIS A 494 22.82 -12.94 -26.09
N LYS A 495 22.71 -13.46 -27.31
CA LYS A 495 22.49 -12.64 -28.51
C LYS A 495 21.11 -11.95 -28.47
N LEU A 496 20.10 -12.62 -27.94
CA LEU A 496 18.77 -12.04 -27.75
C LEU A 496 18.79 -10.93 -26.68
N CYS A 497 19.42 -11.16 -25.53
CA CYS A 497 19.58 -10.15 -24.48
C CYS A 497 20.28 -8.89 -25.02
N ARG A 498 21.38 -9.05 -25.78
CA ARG A 498 22.07 -7.94 -26.40
C ARG A 498 21.25 -7.20 -27.45
N TYR A 499 20.40 -7.90 -28.18
CA TYR A 499 19.43 -7.28 -29.08
C TYR A 499 18.44 -6.38 -28.34
N ILE A 500 17.82 -6.93 -27.27
CA ILE A 500 16.89 -6.20 -26.41
C ILE A 500 17.58 -4.97 -25.79
N ASP A 501 18.78 -5.13 -25.26
CA ASP A 501 19.56 -4.03 -24.66
C ASP A 501 19.77 -2.88 -25.66
N ARG A 502 20.24 -3.17 -26.86
CA ARG A 502 20.47 -2.19 -27.92
C ARG A 502 19.20 -1.47 -28.34
N GLU A 503 18.13 -2.19 -28.60
CA GLU A 503 16.88 -1.58 -29.05
C GLU A 503 16.17 -0.82 -27.91
N SER A 504 16.35 -1.24 -26.64
CA SER A 504 15.76 -0.58 -25.46
C SER A 504 16.30 0.85 -25.23
N GLU A 505 17.49 1.17 -25.73
CA GLU A 505 18.03 2.53 -25.66
C GLU A 505 17.12 3.56 -26.37
N ARG A 506 16.43 3.13 -27.41
CA ARG A 506 15.48 3.93 -28.21
C ARG A 506 14.03 3.77 -27.81
N TYR A 507 13.78 2.89 -26.83
CA TYR A 507 12.42 2.57 -26.40
C TYR A 507 11.90 3.63 -25.42
N PRO A 508 10.70 4.17 -25.61
CA PRO A 508 10.14 5.12 -24.66
C PRO A 508 9.93 4.45 -23.30
N ILE A 509 10.21 5.18 -22.24
CA ILE A 509 9.74 4.78 -20.91
C ILE A 509 8.22 4.97 -20.96
N GLY A 510 7.46 3.88 -21.02
CA GLY A 510 6.00 3.95 -21.02
C GLY A 510 5.51 4.66 -19.77
N GLU A 511 4.51 5.53 -19.91
CA GLU A 511 3.70 5.92 -18.77
C GLU A 511 3.16 4.62 -18.15
N LYS A 512 3.49 4.41 -16.88
CA LYS A 512 3.11 3.18 -16.17
C LYS A 512 1.62 2.99 -16.29
N ASN A 513 1.18 1.98 -17.02
CA ASN A 513 -0.09 1.37 -16.75
C ASN A 513 -0.03 0.85 -15.32
N ALA A 514 -0.54 1.66 -14.39
CA ALA A 514 -0.70 1.27 -13.00
C ALA A 514 -1.63 0.06 -13.01
N CYS A 515 -1.06 -1.12 -12.94
CA CYS A 515 -1.83 -2.34 -12.77
C CYS A 515 -2.71 -2.14 -11.53
N MET A 516 -3.97 -2.43 -11.67
CA MET A 516 -5.06 -2.26 -10.68
C MET A 516 -4.84 -3.00 -9.34
N TRP A 517 -3.69 -3.67 -9.16
CA TRP A 517 -3.23 -4.39 -7.96
C TRP A 517 -2.09 -3.66 -7.24
N GLY A 518 -1.81 -2.38 -7.59
CA GLY A 518 -0.57 -1.64 -7.28
C GLY A 518 -0.43 -1.05 -5.89
N TYR A 519 -1.30 -1.27 -4.91
CA TYR A 519 -1.14 -0.64 -3.59
C TYR A 519 -0.03 -1.25 -2.72
N SER A 520 0.37 -2.49 -2.96
CA SER A 520 1.41 -3.16 -2.16
C SER A 520 2.78 -3.25 -2.86
N TYR A 521 2.80 -3.36 -4.18
CA TYR A 521 4.03 -3.64 -4.94
C TYR A 521 4.94 -2.42 -5.15
N ASN A 522 4.37 -1.20 -5.23
CA ASN A 522 5.14 0.03 -5.50
C ASN A 522 5.87 0.62 -4.28
N ARG A 523 5.59 0.18 -3.06
CA ARG A 523 6.31 0.62 -1.86
C ARG A 523 7.69 -0.01 -1.71
N TYR A 524 7.92 -1.16 -2.36
CA TYR A 524 9.13 -1.99 -2.22
C TYR A 524 10.03 -2.05 -3.44
N LYS A 525 9.66 -1.44 -4.56
CA LYS A 525 10.60 -1.22 -5.65
C LYS A 525 11.58 -0.13 -5.18
N GLU A 526 12.72 -0.53 -4.61
CA GLU A 526 13.93 0.27 -4.77
C GLU A 526 13.95 0.67 -6.23
N ARG A 527 13.99 1.97 -6.53
CA ARG A 527 13.85 2.50 -7.90
C ARG A 527 14.76 1.71 -8.82
N THR A 528 14.17 0.80 -9.59
CA THR A 528 14.89 -0.02 -10.56
C THR A 528 15.66 0.93 -11.47
N ASP A 529 16.90 0.60 -11.82
CA ASP A 529 17.67 1.42 -12.77
C ASP A 529 16.78 1.63 -14.01
N PRO A 530 16.55 2.87 -14.45
CA PRO A 530 15.70 3.15 -15.61
C PRO A 530 16.12 2.40 -16.88
N ARG A 531 17.38 1.94 -16.95
CA ARG A 531 17.87 1.09 -18.03
C ARG A 531 17.30 -0.31 -17.96
N ILE A 532 17.26 -0.89 -16.77
CA ILE A 532 16.68 -2.22 -16.55
C ILE A 532 15.18 -2.17 -16.81
N GLU A 533 14.49 -1.12 -16.35
CA GLU A 533 13.06 -0.94 -16.61
C GLU A 533 12.77 -0.86 -18.12
N ARG A 534 13.57 -0.13 -18.89
CA ARG A 534 13.43 -0.06 -20.36
C ARG A 534 13.65 -1.41 -21.03
N LYS A 535 14.68 -2.16 -20.59
CA LYS A 535 14.95 -3.51 -21.11
C LYS A 535 13.77 -4.44 -20.86
N GLN A 536 13.23 -4.46 -19.63
CA GLN A 536 12.12 -5.32 -19.26
C GLN A 536 10.85 -4.97 -20.03
N ASN A 537 10.53 -3.67 -20.17
CA ASN A 537 9.37 -3.23 -20.96
C ASN A 537 9.51 -3.67 -22.41
N MET A 538 10.67 -3.45 -23.01
CA MET A 538 10.90 -3.88 -24.38
C MET A 538 10.90 -5.40 -24.52
N ALA A 539 11.46 -6.13 -23.57
CA ALA A 539 11.45 -7.60 -23.58
C ALA A 539 10.01 -8.15 -23.48
N HIS A 540 9.17 -7.52 -22.68
CA HIS A 540 7.74 -7.85 -22.58
C HIS A 540 7.03 -7.64 -23.93
N ASP A 541 7.17 -6.45 -24.51
CA ASP A 541 6.56 -6.15 -25.81
C ASP A 541 7.11 -7.05 -26.92
N TRP A 542 8.40 -7.45 -26.85
CA TRP A 542 8.98 -8.41 -27.79
C TRP A 542 8.37 -9.80 -27.63
N LEU A 543 8.08 -10.26 -26.42
CA LEU A 543 7.41 -11.54 -26.17
C LEU A 543 5.96 -11.53 -26.73
N GLU A 544 5.23 -10.44 -26.53
CA GLU A 544 3.91 -10.26 -27.12
C GLU A 544 3.98 -10.28 -28.66
N TYR A 545 4.90 -9.50 -29.23
CA TYR A 545 5.14 -9.46 -30.67
C TYR A 545 5.42 -10.85 -31.26
N ILE A 546 6.27 -11.65 -30.63
CA ILE A 546 6.56 -13.03 -31.07
C ILE A 546 5.31 -13.90 -30.97
N GLY A 547 4.48 -13.72 -29.93
CA GLY A 547 3.18 -14.37 -29.80
C GLY A 547 2.24 -14.04 -30.98
N TRP A 548 2.13 -12.75 -31.33
CA TRP A 548 1.31 -12.28 -32.45
C TRP A 548 1.85 -12.80 -33.80
N CYS A 549 3.17 -12.78 -33.99
CA CYS A 549 3.79 -13.34 -35.22
C CYS A 549 3.47 -14.82 -35.41
N ARG A 550 3.44 -15.62 -34.32
CA ARG A 550 3.02 -17.05 -34.40
C ARG A 550 1.56 -17.19 -34.83
N GLU A 551 0.64 -16.42 -34.27
CA GLU A 551 -0.77 -16.45 -34.65
C GLU A 551 -1.01 -15.94 -36.08
N LEU A 552 -0.25 -14.95 -36.53
CA LEU A 552 -0.27 -14.42 -37.88
C LEU A 552 0.48 -15.31 -38.89
N LYS A 553 1.14 -16.39 -38.40
CA LYS A 553 1.92 -17.34 -39.22
C LYS A 553 3.13 -16.71 -39.92
N TYR A 554 3.76 -15.74 -39.29
CA TYR A 554 5.04 -15.23 -39.76
C TYR A 554 6.15 -16.27 -39.63
N ASP A 555 7.11 -16.23 -40.57
CA ASP A 555 8.29 -17.08 -40.52
C ASP A 555 9.27 -16.59 -39.45
N LEU A 556 9.19 -17.17 -38.24
CA LEU A 556 10.07 -16.83 -37.12
C LEU A 556 11.50 -17.36 -37.31
N ASP A 557 11.77 -18.17 -38.33
CA ASP A 557 13.11 -18.56 -38.73
C ASP A 557 13.87 -17.42 -39.41
N ASN A 558 13.10 -16.46 -39.93
CA ASN A 558 13.68 -15.23 -40.52
C ASN A 558 14.15 -14.32 -39.39
N LYS A 559 15.48 -14.10 -39.38
CA LYS A 559 16.16 -13.24 -38.40
C LYS A 559 15.57 -11.83 -38.34
N PHE A 560 15.14 -11.26 -39.48
CA PHE A 560 14.57 -9.92 -39.53
C PHE A 560 13.14 -9.83 -38.97
N ILE A 561 12.48 -10.95 -38.87
CA ILE A 561 11.19 -11.06 -38.17
C ILE A 561 11.43 -11.33 -36.68
N TYR A 562 12.34 -12.25 -36.33
CA TYR A 562 12.62 -12.60 -34.93
C TYR A 562 13.30 -11.47 -34.16
N MET A 563 14.18 -10.72 -34.78
CA MET A 563 14.92 -9.57 -34.23
C MET A 563 14.89 -8.38 -35.23
N PRO A 564 13.76 -7.73 -35.40
CA PRO A 564 13.64 -6.67 -36.41
C PRO A 564 14.44 -5.43 -36.01
N ASN A 565 15.02 -4.76 -36.99
CA ASN A 565 15.55 -3.43 -36.80
C ASN A 565 14.43 -2.43 -36.59
N ASN A 566 14.62 -1.44 -35.69
CA ASN A 566 13.58 -0.49 -35.27
C ASN A 566 12.33 -1.20 -34.77
N PHE A 567 12.52 -1.97 -33.70
CA PHE A 567 11.50 -2.85 -33.09
C PHE A 567 10.16 -2.13 -32.90
N LYS A 568 10.15 -0.91 -32.36
CA LYS A 568 8.89 -0.17 -32.07
C LYS A 568 8.00 -0.02 -33.30
N LYS A 569 8.57 0.36 -34.45
CA LYS A 569 7.81 0.52 -35.70
C LYS A 569 7.21 -0.80 -36.18
N VAL A 570 7.98 -1.89 -36.07
CA VAL A 570 7.54 -3.22 -36.53
C VAL A 570 6.49 -3.77 -35.56
N HIS A 571 6.69 -3.63 -34.27
CA HIS A 571 5.75 -4.00 -33.23
C HIS A 571 4.37 -3.34 -33.46
N ASP A 572 4.32 -2.02 -33.64
CA ASP A 572 3.06 -1.28 -33.80
C ASP A 572 2.30 -1.72 -35.07
N ARG A 573 3.05 -2.01 -36.16
CA ARG A 573 2.44 -2.56 -37.38
C ARG A 573 1.80 -3.93 -37.14
N VAL A 574 2.55 -4.86 -36.53
CA VAL A 574 2.10 -6.22 -36.28
C VAL A 574 0.97 -6.24 -35.26
N ALA A 575 0.97 -5.35 -34.27
CA ALA A 575 -0.15 -5.15 -33.36
C ALA A 575 -1.44 -4.79 -34.06
N GLY A 576 -1.37 -3.91 -35.09
CA GLY A 576 -2.50 -3.57 -35.94
C GLY A 576 -3.03 -4.77 -36.74
N GLU A 577 -2.13 -5.55 -37.33
CA GLU A 577 -2.49 -6.77 -38.08
C GLU A 577 -3.12 -7.84 -37.18
N TYR A 578 -2.56 -8.02 -35.97
CA TYR A 578 -3.08 -8.95 -34.99
C TYR A 578 -4.46 -8.53 -34.49
N LYS A 579 -4.68 -7.25 -34.21
CA LYS A 579 -5.99 -6.72 -33.83
C LYS A 579 -7.03 -6.99 -34.93
N ALA A 580 -6.66 -6.73 -36.17
CA ALA A 580 -7.58 -7.03 -37.31
C ALA A 580 -7.92 -8.53 -37.43
N LEU A 581 -6.98 -9.43 -37.11
CA LEU A 581 -7.25 -10.88 -37.04
C LEU A 581 -8.20 -11.22 -35.89
N GLN A 582 -8.00 -10.62 -34.69
CA GLN A 582 -8.87 -10.85 -33.54
C GLN A 582 -10.29 -10.31 -33.78
N ASP A 583 -10.42 -9.13 -34.39
CA ASP A 583 -11.72 -8.57 -34.78
C ASP A 583 -12.48 -9.49 -35.78
N LYS A 584 -11.77 -10.06 -36.78
CA LYS A 584 -12.34 -11.06 -37.66
C LYS A 584 -12.79 -12.33 -36.94
N LYS A 585 -11.96 -12.85 -36.00
CA LYS A 585 -12.35 -14.04 -35.22
C LYS A 585 -13.56 -13.75 -34.33
N ALA A 586 -13.59 -12.58 -33.66
CA ALA A 586 -14.73 -12.16 -32.84
C ALA A 586 -16.03 -12.00 -33.65
N ALA A 587 -15.94 -11.37 -34.83
CA ALA A 587 -17.11 -11.25 -35.73
C ALA A 587 -17.61 -12.61 -36.20
N ALA A 588 -16.71 -13.52 -36.56
CA ALA A 588 -17.11 -14.89 -36.97
C ALA A 588 -17.75 -15.67 -35.81
N GLU A 589 -17.22 -15.55 -34.60
CA GLU A 589 -17.78 -16.20 -33.41
C GLU A 589 -19.14 -15.58 -33.02
N LYS A 590 -19.29 -14.26 -33.14
CA LYS A 590 -20.58 -13.59 -32.93
C LYS A 590 -21.61 -14.11 -33.91
N LEU A 591 -21.29 -14.19 -35.22
CA LEU A 591 -22.19 -14.72 -36.25
C LEU A 591 -22.54 -16.18 -35.97
N ARG A 592 -21.59 -17.00 -35.54
CA ARG A 592 -21.84 -18.39 -35.17
C ARG A 592 -22.78 -18.50 -33.97
N ARG A 593 -22.61 -17.66 -32.95
CA ARG A 593 -23.53 -17.63 -31.79
C ARG A 593 -24.93 -17.18 -32.18
N GLU A 594 -25.04 -16.16 -33.02
CA GLU A 594 -26.34 -15.71 -33.57
C GLU A 594 -27.07 -16.81 -34.39
N LYS A 595 -26.35 -17.51 -35.26
CA LYS A 595 -26.92 -18.65 -36.02
C LYS A 595 -27.36 -19.78 -35.07
N LEU A 596 -26.58 -20.09 -34.03
CA LEU A 596 -26.92 -21.12 -33.06
C LEU A 596 -28.13 -20.70 -32.21
N ALA A 597 -28.20 -19.44 -31.81
CA ALA A 597 -29.34 -18.88 -31.08
C ALA A 597 -30.62 -18.88 -31.93
N ALA A 598 -30.52 -18.45 -33.17
CA ALA A 598 -31.67 -18.52 -34.12
C ALA A 598 -32.18 -19.94 -34.32
N LYS A 599 -31.28 -20.93 -34.48
CA LYS A 599 -31.67 -22.36 -34.61
C LYS A 599 -32.33 -22.87 -33.32
N ARG A 600 -31.81 -22.51 -32.15
CA ARG A 600 -32.46 -22.88 -30.88
C ARG A 600 -33.83 -22.22 -30.73
N MET A 601 -33.93 -20.94 -31.10
CA MET A 601 -35.20 -20.21 -31.04
C MET A 601 -36.27 -20.86 -31.95
N GLU A 602 -35.87 -21.27 -33.16
CA GLU A 602 -36.78 -21.98 -34.08
C GLU A 602 -37.21 -23.37 -33.54
N GLN A 603 -36.26 -24.12 -32.95
CA GLN A 603 -36.56 -25.40 -32.29
C GLN A 603 -37.51 -25.21 -31.09
N THR A 604 -37.25 -24.20 -30.27
CA THR A 604 -38.11 -23.85 -29.13
C THR A 604 -39.51 -23.45 -29.59
N LYS A 605 -39.58 -22.64 -30.65
CA LYS A 605 -40.88 -22.25 -31.24
C LYS A 605 -41.67 -23.46 -31.71
N LYS A 606 -41.08 -24.39 -32.46
CA LYS A 606 -41.74 -25.64 -32.92
C LYS A 606 -42.18 -26.50 -31.73
N ALA A 607 -41.33 -26.67 -30.71
CA ALA A 607 -41.68 -27.42 -29.50
C ALA A 607 -42.85 -26.77 -28.74
N MET A 608 -42.90 -25.45 -28.67
CA MET A 608 -44.02 -24.71 -28.07
C MET A 608 -45.30 -24.86 -28.83
N GLU A 609 -45.26 -24.73 -30.15
CA GLU A 609 -46.44 -24.98 -31.04
C GLU A 609 -46.99 -26.39 -30.84
N GLU A 610 -46.11 -27.40 -30.69
CA GLU A 610 -46.53 -28.78 -30.43
C GLU A 610 -47.18 -28.96 -29.05
N ILE A 611 -46.68 -28.31 -28.01
CA ILE A 611 -47.24 -28.36 -26.65
C ILE A 611 -48.60 -27.67 -26.63
N PHE A 612 -48.70 -26.46 -27.20
CA PHE A 612 -49.97 -25.72 -27.19
C PHE A 612 -51.03 -26.31 -28.09
N SER A 613 -50.67 -27.01 -29.18
CA SER A 613 -51.61 -27.74 -29.99
C SER A 613 -52.27 -28.91 -29.26
N LYS A 614 -51.71 -29.41 -28.19
CA LYS A 614 -52.24 -30.47 -27.34
C LYS A 614 -53.16 -29.96 -26.22
N ASN A 615 -53.21 -28.66 -25.99
CA ASN A 615 -54.09 -28.04 -25.00
C ASN A 615 -55.48 -27.89 -25.63
N ASP A 616 -56.38 -28.83 -25.39
CA ASP A 616 -57.74 -28.97 -25.95
C ASP A 616 -58.67 -27.73 -25.84
N GLY A 617 -58.18 -26.54 -26.21
CA GLY A 617 -58.94 -25.28 -26.25
C GLY A 617 -59.26 -24.65 -24.89
N VAL A 618 -58.55 -25.05 -23.83
CA VAL A 618 -58.73 -24.44 -22.52
C VAL A 618 -57.84 -23.22 -22.39
N ASP A 619 -58.40 -22.04 -22.66
CA ASP A 619 -57.67 -20.77 -22.64
C ASP A 619 -57.61 -20.15 -21.25
N ALA A 620 -58.55 -20.45 -20.36
CA ALA A 620 -58.60 -19.91 -19.00
C ALA A 620 -59.43 -20.78 -18.02
N PHE A 621 -59.05 -20.73 -16.75
CA PHE A 621 -59.78 -21.37 -15.65
C PHE A 621 -60.26 -20.32 -14.66
N GLN A 622 -61.53 -20.32 -14.27
CA GLN A 622 -62.07 -19.42 -13.27
C GLN A 622 -61.70 -19.88 -11.85
N ILE A 623 -61.17 -18.93 -11.04
CA ILE A 623 -60.91 -19.16 -9.63
C ILE A 623 -62.20 -18.82 -8.84
N LYS A 624 -62.92 -19.84 -8.34
CA LYS A 624 -64.20 -19.68 -7.59
C LYS A 624 -64.07 -18.64 -6.47
N GLY A 625 -64.93 -17.62 -6.50
CA GLY A 625 -65.14 -16.69 -5.40
C GLY A 625 -64.17 -15.50 -5.31
N LYS A 626 -63.25 -15.32 -6.29
CA LYS A 626 -62.25 -14.22 -6.21
C LYS A 626 -62.21 -13.24 -7.39
N GLY A 627 -63.06 -13.41 -8.39
CA GLY A 627 -63.05 -12.55 -9.60
C GLY A 627 -61.72 -12.61 -10.37
N LEU A 628 -60.98 -13.70 -10.23
CA LEU A 628 -59.72 -13.96 -10.90
C LEU A 628 -59.83 -15.16 -11.83
N ILE A 629 -59.09 -15.14 -12.92
CA ILE A 629 -58.94 -16.26 -13.86
C ILE A 629 -57.46 -16.63 -14.01
N LEU A 630 -57.21 -17.89 -14.24
CA LEU A 630 -55.92 -18.40 -14.68
C LEU A 630 -55.92 -18.50 -16.19
N VAL A 631 -55.08 -17.77 -16.86
CA VAL A 631 -54.93 -17.80 -18.32
C VAL A 631 -53.77 -18.69 -18.68
N VAL A 632 -53.97 -19.61 -19.58
CA VAL A 632 -52.92 -20.47 -20.13
C VAL A 632 -52.31 -19.74 -21.34
N PRO A 633 -51.01 -19.40 -21.32
CA PRO A 633 -50.41 -18.78 -22.49
C PRO A 633 -50.49 -19.68 -23.69
N GLN A 634 -50.82 -19.08 -24.84
CA GLN A 634 -51.01 -19.83 -26.11
C GLN A 634 -49.72 -19.82 -26.97
N SER A 635 -48.71 -19.04 -26.56
CA SER A 635 -47.43 -18.96 -27.28
C SER A 635 -46.27 -18.57 -26.38
N GLY A 636 -45.06 -18.90 -26.83
CA GLY A 636 -43.84 -18.43 -26.17
C GLY A 636 -43.66 -16.90 -26.20
N ASP A 637 -44.25 -16.23 -27.18
CA ASP A 637 -44.22 -14.78 -27.32
C ASP A 637 -45.13 -14.11 -26.29
N GLU A 638 -46.24 -14.71 -25.90
CA GLU A 638 -47.06 -14.23 -24.79
C GLU A 638 -46.29 -14.29 -23.48
N ILE A 639 -45.55 -15.36 -23.20
CA ILE A 639 -44.74 -15.51 -22.02
C ILE A 639 -43.64 -14.44 -21.97
N ARG A 640 -43.01 -14.10 -23.11
CA ARG A 640 -42.00 -13.02 -23.18
C ARG A 640 -42.64 -11.66 -22.94
N LYS A 641 -43.73 -11.35 -23.62
CA LYS A 641 -44.46 -10.08 -23.47
C LYS A 641 -44.90 -9.86 -22.02
N GLU A 642 -45.37 -10.89 -21.34
CA GLU A 642 -45.73 -10.81 -19.92
C GLU A 642 -44.51 -10.48 -19.04
N GLY A 643 -43.36 -11.10 -19.32
CA GLY A 643 -42.11 -10.78 -18.63
C GLY A 643 -41.65 -9.35 -18.87
N GLU A 644 -41.79 -8.82 -20.06
CA GLU A 644 -41.48 -7.45 -20.43
C GLU A 644 -42.46 -6.47 -19.78
N ALA A 645 -43.77 -6.74 -19.84
CA ALA A 645 -44.81 -5.87 -19.29
C ALA A 645 -44.76 -5.74 -17.80
N LEU A 646 -44.40 -6.79 -17.06
CA LEU A 646 -44.35 -6.83 -15.60
C LEU A 646 -42.93 -6.70 -15.04
N HIS A 647 -41.92 -6.48 -15.89
CA HIS A 647 -40.52 -6.38 -15.53
C HIS A 647 -39.99 -7.53 -14.64
N HIS A 648 -40.40 -8.78 -14.96
CA HIS A 648 -39.95 -9.96 -14.22
C HIS A 648 -39.41 -11.07 -15.14
N CYS A 649 -38.76 -12.06 -14.53
CA CYS A 649 -37.98 -13.08 -15.25
C CYS A 649 -38.80 -14.13 -16.01
N VAL A 650 -40.12 -14.08 -16.03
CA VAL A 650 -40.96 -15.13 -16.65
C VAL A 650 -40.66 -15.34 -18.14
N GLY A 651 -40.30 -14.29 -18.86
CA GLY A 651 -39.89 -14.38 -20.27
C GLY A 651 -38.68 -15.32 -20.50
N GLY A 652 -37.83 -15.52 -19.50
CA GLY A 652 -36.71 -16.47 -19.55
C GLY A 652 -37.08 -17.95 -19.43
N TYR A 653 -38.33 -18.27 -19.09
CA TYR A 653 -38.79 -19.66 -18.90
C TYR A 653 -39.32 -20.33 -20.18
N VAL A 654 -39.39 -19.65 -21.30
CA VAL A 654 -39.90 -20.18 -22.58
C VAL A 654 -39.21 -21.48 -22.96
N GLU A 655 -37.90 -21.61 -22.83
CA GLU A 655 -37.18 -22.86 -23.12
C GLU A 655 -37.55 -24.01 -22.18
N ARG A 656 -37.83 -23.73 -20.92
CA ARG A 656 -38.23 -24.76 -19.93
C ARG A 656 -39.65 -25.24 -20.17
N VAL A 657 -40.54 -24.34 -20.58
CA VAL A 657 -41.90 -24.72 -21.03
C VAL A 657 -41.84 -25.56 -22.30
N ALA A 658 -41.00 -25.16 -23.25
CA ALA A 658 -40.81 -25.94 -24.50
C ALA A 658 -40.25 -27.35 -24.27
N LYS A 659 -39.51 -27.57 -23.16
CA LYS A 659 -39.03 -28.89 -22.73
C LYS A 659 -40.00 -29.66 -21.83
N GLY A 660 -41.15 -29.07 -21.52
CA GLY A 660 -42.11 -29.67 -20.60
C GLY A 660 -41.66 -29.70 -19.13
N GLU A 661 -40.61 -28.93 -18.74
CA GLU A 661 -40.06 -28.89 -17.40
C GLU A 661 -40.88 -28.02 -16.45
N THR A 662 -41.67 -27.08 -16.96
CA THR A 662 -42.50 -26.18 -16.17
C THR A 662 -43.73 -25.72 -16.95
N ASN A 663 -44.82 -25.43 -16.22
CA ASN A 663 -46.01 -24.81 -16.76
C ASN A 663 -46.13 -23.40 -16.23
N ILE A 664 -46.56 -22.47 -17.05
CA ILE A 664 -46.78 -21.07 -16.69
C ILE A 664 -48.26 -20.74 -16.86
N PHE A 665 -48.82 -20.06 -15.87
CA PHE A 665 -50.18 -19.54 -15.88
C PHE A 665 -50.12 -18.06 -15.50
N PHE A 666 -50.90 -17.23 -16.22
CA PHE A 666 -51.10 -15.84 -15.88
C PHE A 666 -52.33 -15.72 -14.97
N VAL A 667 -52.23 -14.94 -13.93
CA VAL A 667 -53.36 -14.60 -13.07
C VAL A 667 -53.90 -13.23 -13.51
N ARG A 668 -55.16 -13.22 -13.98
CA ARG A 668 -55.79 -12.00 -14.45
C ARG A 668 -57.11 -11.75 -13.72
N LYS A 669 -57.63 -10.52 -13.73
CA LYS A 669 -58.98 -10.23 -13.27
C LYS A 669 -59.97 -10.71 -14.32
N ALA A 670 -61.13 -11.25 -13.87
CA ALA A 670 -62.15 -11.82 -14.78
C ALA A 670 -62.78 -10.79 -15.72
N ASP A 671 -62.75 -9.51 -15.32
CA ASP A 671 -63.24 -8.37 -16.09
C ASP A 671 -62.14 -7.74 -17.01
N HIS A 672 -60.91 -8.17 -16.89
CA HIS A 672 -59.77 -7.80 -17.72
C HIS A 672 -58.91 -9.05 -18.01
N PRO A 673 -59.36 -9.91 -18.96
CA PRO A 673 -58.67 -11.17 -19.30
C PRO A 673 -57.33 -10.98 -20.02
#